data_1c7a9aceaa5a0cc8abe089e7b6cc240b
#
_entry.id   1c7a9aceaa5a0cc8abe089e7b6cc240b
#
_cell.length_a   1.000
_cell.length_b   1.000
_cell.length_c   1.000
_cell.angle_alpha   90.00
_cell.angle_beta   90.00
_cell.angle_gamma   90.00
#
_symmetry.space_group_name_H-M   'P 1'
#
loop_
_entity.id
_entity.type
_entity.pdbx_description
1 polymer ?
#
loop_
_entity_poly.entity_id
_entity_poly.type
_entity_poly.pdbx_seq_one_letter_code
_entity_poly.pdbx_strand_id
1 'polypeptide(L)'
;MFQNSKNISIHGGNFTAVTQKQGKDIWGNHIAPGAFHNSRERLEYDPPKCHPQTRVAVIQAIIDWIEDGQKTSFVKWLNGAAGAGKSAIAQEIAELCHKSGRLAAAFFWSRSAAGRNDEERLIASLAYQLLAMIPQLRGPVETAVELDPYLFTRSLQTQMDSLILQPLKEVFEHNPPGQAENPMVIILDGLDECGTPEAQQYILRLIADSVSKFPIPLCFLMASRPEMAIRDSFNDHRLLAITDRLVLDEKYHPNDDIRLFLVESFESVTRTHELRLVLPPLWPSNDDIDSLVRKSSGQFIYAATVVKFVKSSRQRPNKQLDTILDVTATGSATPFAELDALYSTIFNLVLKEDLPNALEIISIVMFLGDFKVLTARQIETILSYPHGELQRLLIDLHSVLHVPALKSNGEETDKEELRILHASLRDFLLSSSRSKEFHIHEGIAHEHIVRHLLRYIQEYSNDAEDQYSCDKIIFGSLTSMLLNASLTKELLLQCFDFDPVKWVSRLLECFREDNRRVTSTFDYTIVMELHQWFLTQEANVLEHLGPTRSLNAHLSRSWEVAFDLICEEMCRSLYEGNPKTAGNVATAITHPEILVNPTAGSEFELVFGVEFYFTVFRPTFRQSGIVAIQKYLRDQERAGCYFVDGGKYASLCIYLFEVILAFRRSAEDEHAKQEERDRNETSNHMNDEYMPIPDDEEALKFAISTLPFHLSNADYIPELAELSRSVLAQKIVEKMPKFHAKIDYSTRLSPCI
;
A
#
# COMPACT_ATOMS: atom_id res chain seq x y z
N MET A 1 13.88 31.02 19.09
CA MET A 1 14.83 32.11 19.38
C MET A 1 15.36 32.04 20.81
N PHE A 2 14.72 31.36 21.75
CA PHE A 2 15.11 31.32 23.18
C PHE A 2 15.51 29.92 23.69
N GLN A 3 15.80 28.98 22.83
CA GLN A 3 16.31 27.65 23.20
C GLN A 3 17.74 27.84 23.79
N ASN A 4 17.90 27.48 25.07
CA ASN A 4 19.14 27.59 25.88
C ASN A 4 19.45 28.96 26.54
N SER A 5 18.52 29.90 26.62
CA SER A 5 18.75 31.16 27.38
C SER A 5 18.30 30.99 28.81
N LYS A 6 19.25 31.17 29.77
CA LYS A 6 18.97 31.27 31.21
C LYS A 6 18.83 32.74 31.59
N ASN A 7 17.77 33.09 32.38
CA ASN A 7 17.51 34.41 32.94
C ASN A 7 17.16 35.52 31.95
N ILE A 8 16.10 35.32 31.13
CA ILE A 8 15.46 36.44 30.39
C ILE A 8 14.24 36.88 31.19
N SER A 9 14.23 38.15 31.63
CA SER A 9 13.05 38.81 32.21
C SER A 9 12.50 39.80 31.18
N ILE A 10 11.22 39.61 30.75
CA ILE A 10 10.56 40.48 29.78
C ILE A 10 9.40 41.18 30.46
N HIS A 11 9.49 42.52 30.57
CA HIS A 11 8.48 43.37 31.18
C HIS A 11 7.66 44.07 30.08
N GLY A 12 6.45 43.54 29.82
CA GLY A 12 5.44 44.15 28.94
C GLY A 12 5.62 43.82 27.46
N GLY A 13 4.57 43.37 26.82
CA GLY A 13 4.46 43.09 25.38
C GLY A 13 3.44 41.98 25.09
N ASN A 14 2.65 42.13 24.05
CA ASN A 14 1.79 41.06 23.55
C ASN A 14 2.65 40.04 22.80
N PHE A 15 2.81 38.84 23.35
CA PHE A 15 3.47 37.74 22.68
C PHE A 15 2.43 36.88 22.01
N THR A 16 2.39 36.92 20.70
CA THR A 16 1.74 35.88 19.91
C THR A 16 2.70 34.69 19.81
N ALA A 17 2.48 33.66 20.58
CA ALA A 17 3.15 32.39 20.36
C ALA A 17 2.62 31.85 19.02
N VAL A 18 3.39 32.06 17.96
CA VAL A 18 3.23 31.25 16.76
C VAL A 18 3.78 29.89 17.13
N THR A 19 2.92 29.03 17.65
CA THR A 19 3.15 27.61 17.63
C THR A 19 3.25 27.25 16.14
N GLN A 20 4.47 27.03 15.64
CA GLN A 20 4.61 26.17 14.48
C GLN A 20 3.87 24.87 14.87
N LYS A 21 2.66 24.69 14.35
CA LYS A 21 2.07 23.34 14.24
C LYS A 21 3.19 22.54 13.58
N GLN A 22 3.78 21.58 14.27
CA GLN A 22 4.47 20.48 13.59
C GLN A 22 3.42 19.96 12.64
N GLY A 23 3.62 20.19 11.34
CA GLY A 23 2.67 19.78 10.33
C GLY A 23 2.46 18.28 10.53
N LYS A 24 1.24 17.88 10.86
CA LYS A 24 0.86 16.47 10.76
C LYS A 24 1.30 16.07 9.37
N ASP A 25 2.10 15.02 9.26
CA ASP A 25 2.43 14.43 7.97
C ASP A 25 1.13 13.82 7.42
N ILE A 26 0.36 14.64 6.70
CA ILE A 26 -0.92 14.24 6.13
C ILE A 26 -0.74 13.25 4.97
N TRP A 27 0.49 13.11 4.45
CA TRP A 27 0.78 12.27 3.30
C TRP A 27 1.16 10.84 3.71
N GLY A 28 1.93 10.68 4.79
CA GLY A 28 2.29 9.41 5.43
C GLY A 28 2.36 8.21 4.49
N ASN A 29 1.52 7.21 4.74
CA ASN A 29 1.43 5.99 3.95
C ASN A 29 0.60 6.12 2.65
N HIS A 30 0.04 7.30 2.37
CA HIS A 30 -0.85 7.51 1.23
C HIS A 30 -0.11 7.81 -0.08
N ILE A 31 1.19 8.07 -0.03
CA ILE A 31 2.04 8.28 -1.21
C ILE A 31 3.02 7.12 -1.40
N ALA A 32 3.55 7.00 -2.61
CA ALA A 32 4.58 6.02 -2.99
C ALA A 32 5.88 6.76 -3.35
N PRO A 33 6.75 7.14 -2.38
CA PRO A 33 7.99 7.85 -2.68
C PRO A 33 8.92 7.07 -3.61
N GLY A 34 8.92 5.72 -3.55
CA GLY A 34 9.67 4.85 -4.44
C GLY A 34 9.26 4.95 -5.91
N ALA A 35 8.05 5.47 -6.20
CA ALA A 35 7.57 5.67 -7.57
C ALA A 35 8.06 6.97 -8.23
N PHE A 36 8.74 7.88 -7.50
CA PHE A 36 9.20 9.15 -8.04
C PHE A 36 10.48 8.94 -8.88
N HIS A 37 10.66 9.75 -9.93
CA HIS A 37 11.81 9.64 -10.84
C HIS A 37 13.18 9.77 -10.13
N ASN A 38 13.25 10.53 -9.03
CA ASN A 38 14.45 10.80 -8.25
C ASN A 38 14.43 10.17 -6.86
N SER A 39 13.63 9.13 -6.64
CA SER A 39 13.60 8.44 -5.36
C SER A 39 14.95 7.78 -5.06
N ARG A 40 15.36 7.76 -3.78
CA ARG A 40 16.58 7.09 -3.34
C ARG A 40 16.57 5.61 -3.74
N GLU A 41 15.43 4.95 -3.56
CA GLU A 41 15.23 3.55 -3.94
C GLU A 41 15.57 3.29 -5.42
N ARG A 42 15.18 4.19 -6.32
CA ARG A 42 15.50 4.07 -7.74
C ARG A 42 16.96 4.40 -8.06
N LEU A 43 17.56 5.36 -7.37
CA LEU A 43 18.93 5.80 -7.62
C LEU A 43 19.97 4.81 -7.08
N GLU A 44 19.68 4.14 -5.97
CA GLU A 44 20.58 3.15 -5.35
C GLU A 44 20.70 1.85 -6.17
N TYR A 45 19.66 1.49 -6.94
CA TYR A 45 19.58 0.23 -7.69
C TYR A 45 19.72 0.40 -9.20
N ASP A 46 20.41 1.45 -9.65
CA ASP A 46 20.71 1.73 -11.07
C ASP A 46 19.41 1.69 -11.92
N PRO A 47 18.56 2.73 -11.84
CA PRO A 47 17.34 2.77 -12.61
C PRO A 47 17.66 2.60 -14.08
N PRO A 48 16.80 1.95 -14.88
CA PRO A 48 17.05 1.79 -16.29
C PRO A 48 17.24 3.19 -16.92
N LYS A 49 18.44 3.47 -17.38
CA LYS A 49 18.81 4.72 -18.07
C LYS A 49 19.16 4.44 -19.51
N CYS A 50 18.89 5.39 -20.38
CA CYS A 50 19.39 5.34 -21.73
C CYS A 50 20.92 5.41 -21.70
N HIS A 51 21.56 4.52 -22.45
CA HIS A 51 23.01 4.67 -22.69
C HIS A 51 23.25 5.99 -23.44
N PRO A 52 24.32 6.74 -23.12
CA PRO A 52 24.62 7.99 -23.82
C PRO A 52 24.53 7.83 -25.35
N GLN A 53 23.93 8.81 -26.01
CA GLN A 53 23.73 8.83 -27.46
C GLN A 53 22.80 7.74 -28.05
N THR A 54 22.14 6.93 -27.21
CA THR A 54 21.08 6.02 -27.67
C THR A 54 19.69 6.65 -27.52
N ARG A 55 18.72 6.20 -28.31
CA ARG A 55 17.32 6.66 -28.28
C ARG A 55 17.11 8.15 -28.52
N VAL A 56 18.11 8.84 -29.08
CA VAL A 56 18.11 10.31 -29.29
C VAL A 56 16.88 10.76 -30.09
N ALA A 57 16.55 10.09 -31.19
CA ALA A 57 15.40 10.45 -32.02
C ALA A 57 14.06 10.29 -31.28
N VAL A 58 13.91 9.25 -30.45
CA VAL A 58 12.71 9.00 -29.65
C VAL A 58 12.57 10.06 -28.57
N ILE A 59 13.65 10.34 -27.84
CA ILE A 59 13.69 11.35 -26.78
C ILE A 59 13.35 12.72 -27.36
N GLN A 60 13.97 13.09 -28.49
CA GLN A 60 13.70 14.37 -29.14
C GLN A 60 12.23 14.49 -29.58
N ALA A 61 11.66 13.45 -30.20
CA ALA A 61 10.24 13.45 -30.61
C ALA A 61 9.27 13.59 -29.43
N ILE A 62 9.63 13.08 -28.25
CA ILE A 62 8.82 13.25 -27.03
C ILE A 62 8.97 14.68 -26.49
N ILE A 63 10.20 15.23 -26.44
CA ILE A 63 10.45 16.60 -25.97
C ILE A 63 9.75 17.61 -26.89
N ASP A 64 9.90 17.46 -28.23
CA ASP A 64 9.22 18.33 -29.20
C ASP A 64 7.71 18.32 -28.99
N TRP A 65 7.10 17.16 -28.75
CA TRP A 65 5.68 17.05 -28.44
C TRP A 65 5.32 17.73 -27.10
N ILE A 66 6.15 17.59 -26.04
CA ILE A 66 5.89 18.27 -24.77
C ILE A 66 5.94 19.79 -24.97
N GLU A 67 6.87 20.29 -25.77
CA GLU A 67 7.10 21.71 -26.01
C GLU A 67 6.13 22.33 -27.00
N ASP A 68 5.45 21.54 -27.82
CA ASP A 68 4.48 22.06 -28.80
C ASP A 68 3.28 22.68 -28.08
N GLY A 69 3.21 24.01 -28.06
CA GLY A 69 2.10 24.79 -27.52
C GLY A 69 0.81 24.73 -28.34
N GLN A 70 0.85 24.19 -29.58
CA GLN A 70 -0.29 24.06 -30.48
C GLN A 70 -0.79 22.59 -30.59
N LYS A 71 -0.27 21.67 -29.74
CA LYS A 71 -0.66 20.28 -29.80
C LYS A 71 -2.15 20.05 -29.54
N THR A 72 -2.70 19.12 -30.28
CA THR A 72 -4.10 18.67 -30.13
C THR A 72 -4.19 17.38 -29.30
N SER A 73 -3.06 16.70 -29.11
CA SER A 73 -2.94 15.49 -28.30
C SER A 73 -2.33 15.82 -26.93
N PHE A 74 -3.03 15.44 -25.86
CA PHE A 74 -2.60 15.69 -24.48
C PHE A 74 -2.07 14.44 -23.79
N VAL A 75 -2.17 13.28 -24.46
CA VAL A 75 -1.61 12.01 -24.03
C VAL A 75 -0.65 11.53 -25.10
N LYS A 76 0.56 11.15 -24.70
CA LYS A 76 1.50 10.41 -25.58
C LYS A 76 1.66 9.01 -25.02
N TRP A 77 1.31 8.01 -25.82
CA TRP A 77 1.46 6.61 -25.44
C TRP A 77 2.73 6.02 -26.06
N LEU A 78 3.78 5.90 -25.23
CA LEU A 78 5.02 5.19 -25.55
C LEU A 78 4.80 3.69 -25.35
N ASN A 79 4.64 2.95 -26.43
CA ASN A 79 4.39 1.51 -26.37
C ASN A 79 5.44 0.70 -27.12
N GLY A 80 5.63 -0.52 -26.67
CA GLY A 80 6.62 -1.44 -27.25
C GLY A 80 6.73 -2.73 -26.45
N ALA A 81 7.39 -3.71 -27.02
CA ALA A 81 7.60 -5.01 -26.39
C ALA A 81 8.33 -4.91 -25.03
N ALA A 82 8.29 -5.99 -24.26
CA ALA A 82 9.15 -6.12 -23.07
C ALA A 82 10.62 -5.94 -23.46
N GLY A 83 11.38 -5.22 -22.65
CA GLY A 83 12.81 -4.99 -22.93
C GLY A 83 13.15 -4.01 -24.05
N ALA A 84 12.16 -3.32 -24.64
CA ALA A 84 12.40 -2.30 -25.67
C ALA A 84 13.01 -0.99 -25.13
N GLY A 85 13.11 -0.83 -23.81
CA GLY A 85 13.74 0.34 -23.17
C GLY A 85 12.77 1.47 -22.82
N LYS A 86 11.45 1.22 -22.73
CA LYS A 86 10.42 2.22 -22.38
C LYS A 86 10.73 2.96 -21.09
N SER A 87 11.03 2.23 -20.01
CA SER A 87 11.32 2.82 -18.69
C SER A 87 12.61 3.63 -18.67
N ALA A 88 13.61 3.23 -19.48
CA ALA A 88 14.82 4.01 -19.64
C ALA A 88 14.54 5.35 -20.34
N ILE A 89 13.73 5.34 -21.39
CA ILE A 89 13.27 6.56 -22.09
C ILE A 89 12.45 7.43 -21.14
N ALA A 90 11.47 6.86 -20.42
CA ALA A 90 10.62 7.59 -19.47
C ALA A 90 11.47 8.26 -18.37
N GLN A 91 12.48 7.56 -17.86
CA GLN A 91 13.42 8.10 -16.86
C GLN A 91 14.23 9.26 -17.42
N GLU A 92 14.80 9.13 -18.63
CA GLU A 92 15.57 10.19 -19.29
C GLU A 92 14.71 11.43 -19.54
N ILE A 93 13.49 11.25 -20.03
CA ILE A 93 12.52 12.35 -20.22
C ILE A 93 12.19 13.01 -18.86
N ALA A 94 11.99 12.22 -17.79
CA ALA A 94 11.73 12.77 -16.46
C ALA A 94 12.89 13.64 -15.97
N GLU A 95 14.13 13.19 -16.14
CA GLU A 95 15.32 13.95 -15.76
C GLU A 95 15.47 15.25 -16.59
N LEU A 96 15.24 15.20 -17.90
CA LEU A 96 15.29 16.36 -18.79
C LEU A 96 14.19 17.37 -18.45
N CYS A 97 12.96 16.90 -18.27
CA CYS A 97 11.82 17.75 -17.90
C CYS A 97 11.97 18.33 -16.48
N HIS A 98 12.54 17.57 -15.53
CA HIS A 98 12.85 18.11 -14.22
C HIS A 98 13.88 19.25 -14.28
N LYS A 99 14.97 19.08 -15.03
CA LYS A 99 16.00 20.12 -15.23
C LYS A 99 15.44 21.38 -15.90
N SER A 100 14.48 21.23 -16.82
CA SER A 100 13.85 22.37 -17.52
C SER A 100 12.64 22.94 -16.77
N GLY A 101 12.27 22.40 -15.58
CA GLY A 101 11.11 22.85 -14.81
C GLY A 101 9.75 22.48 -15.43
N ARG A 102 9.71 21.48 -16.32
CA ARG A 102 8.49 21.02 -17.02
C ARG A 102 7.90 19.73 -16.44
N LEU A 103 8.60 19.05 -15.54
CA LEU A 103 8.07 17.84 -14.90
C LEU A 103 7.10 18.22 -13.79
N ALA A 104 5.82 17.98 -14.00
CA ALA A 104 4.78 18.20 -13.00
C ALA A 104 4.79 17.11 -11.93
N ALA A 105 4.81 15.84 -12.37
CA ALA A 105 4.90 14.66 -11.52
C ALA A 105 5.37 13.44 -12.32
N ALA A 106 5.81 12.40 -11.62
CA ALA A 106 6.10 11.11 -12.24
C ALA A 106 5.67 9.96 -11.32
N PHE A 107 5.17 8.89 -11.92
CA PHE A 107 4.86 7.65 -11.21
C PHE A 107 5.38 6.45 -12.03
N PHE A 108 6.25 5.66 -11.42
CA PHE A 108 6.85 4.48 -12.01
C PHE A 108 6.36 3.24 -11.28
N TRP A 109 5.43 2.51 -11.91
CA TRP A 109 4.96 1.24 -11.39
C TRP A 109 6.05 0.18 -11.34
N SER A 110 5.87 -0.80 -10.48
CA SER A 110 6.71 -2.00 -10.41
C SER A 110 5.94 -3.13 -9.76
N ARG A 111 5.73 -4.24 -10.46
CA ARG A 111 5.01 -5.43 -9.95
C ARG A 111 5.61 -5.97 -8.65
N SER A 112 6.92 -5.86 -8.49
CA SER A 112 7.66 -6.40 -7.35
C SER A 112 7.87 -5.40 -6.21
N ALA A 113 7.22 -4.23 -6.23
CA ALA A 113 7.42 -3.21 -5.21
C ALA A 113 6.09 -2.78 -4.60
N ALA A 114 5.87 -3.17 -3.34
CA ALA A 114 4.68 -2.82 -2.58
C ALA A 114 4.42 -1.30 -2.57
N GLY A 115 3.15 -0.94 -2.75
CA GLY A 115 2.70 0.46 -2.77
C GLY A 115 2.96 1.22 -4.07
N ARG A 116 3.53 0.54 -5.09
CA ARG A 116 3.61 1.01 -6.47
C ARG A 116 3.36 -0.11 -7.49
N ASN A 117 2.67 -1.17 -7.05
CA ASN A 117 2.20 -2.28 -7.86
C ASN A 117 0.68 -2.24 -8.10
N ASP A 118 0.00 -1.25 -7.56
CA ASP A 118 -1.43 -0.99 -7.68
C ASP A 118 -1.72 0.49 -7.99
N GLU A 119 -3.00 0.86 -8.04
CA GLU A 119 -3.47 2.21 -8.33
C GLU A 119 -3.68 3.09 -7.09
N GLU A 120 -3.73 2.52 -5.89
CA GLU A 120 -4.25 3.18 -4.69
C GLU A 120 -3.53 4.49 -4.35
N ARG A 121 -2.19 4.49 -4.51
CA ARG A 121 -1.35 5.65 -4.15
C ARG A 121 -1.04 6.59 -5.31
N LEU A 122 -1.59 6.31 -6.49
CA LEU A 122 -1.28 7.09 -7.70
C LEU A 122 -1.61 8.55 -7.51
N ILE A 123 -2.88 8.88 -7.27
CA ILE A 123 -3.36 10.28 -7.27
C ILE A 123 -2.75 11.09 -6.12
N ALA A 124 -2.66 10.53 -4.92
CA ALA A 124 -2.00 11.17 -3.79
C ALA A 124 -0.51 11.47 -4.09
N SER A 125 0.20 10.54 -4.74
CA SER A 125 1.60 10.72 -5.14
C SER A 125 1.79 11.80 -6.20
N LEU A 126 0.87 11.90 -7.17
CA LEU A 126 0.88 12.97 -8.17
C LEU A 126 0.59 14.33 -7.53
N ALA A 127 -0.42 14.40 -6.66
CA ALA A 127 -0.78 15.63 -5.95
C ALA A 127 0.39 16.12 -5.08
N TYR A 128 1.04 15.23 -4.33
CA TYR A 128 2.21 15.59 -3.51
C TYR A 128 3.35 16.24 -4.35
N GLN A 129 3.65 15.70 -5.53
CA GLN A 129 4.68 16.25 -6.41
C GLN A 129 4.26 17.58 -7.01
N LEU A 130 2.98 17.74 -7.37
CA LEU A 130 2.41 19.00 -7.84
C LEU A 130 2.55 20.12 -6.80
N LEU A 131 2.44 19.83 -5.49
CA LEU A 131 2.67 20.83 -4.42
C LEU A 131 4.11 21.34 -4.40
N ALA A 132 5.08 20.54 -4.82
CA ALA A 132 6.47 20.97 -4.91
C ALA A 132 6.70 21.90 -6.13
N MET A 133 5.99 21.65 -7.22
CA MET A 133 6.06 22.47 -8.44
C MET A 133 5.22 23.74 -8.36
N ILE A 134 4.05 23.66 -7.73
CA ILE A 134 3.09 24.76 -7.62
C ILE A 134 2.75 24.94 -6.13
N PRO A 135 3.59 25.65 -5.35
CA PRO A 135 3.42 25.80 -3.90
C PRO A 135 2.09 26.43 -3.47
N GLN A 136 1.45 27.19 -4.37
CA GLN A 136 0.14 27.81 -4.14
C GLN A 136 -0.98 26.79 -3.94
N LEU A 137 -0.82 25.55 -4.41
CA LEU A 137 -1.79 24.47 -4.22
C LEU A 137 -1.86 23.98 -2.77
N ARG A 138 -0.85 24.30 -1.94
CA ARG A 138 -0.75 23.75 -0.58
C ARG A 138 -1.98 24.07 0.27
N GLY A 139 -2.40 25.33 0.32
CA GLY A 139 -3.56 25.75 1.09
C GLY A 139 -4.85 25.04 0.68
N PRO A 140 -5.25 25.08 -0.61
CA PRO A 140 -6.43 24.35 -1.08
C PRO A 140 -6.40 22.85 -0.80
N VAL A 141 -5.24 22.19 -1.00
CA VAL A 141 -5.12 20.73 -0.77
C VAL A 141 -5.18 20.41 0.73
N GLU A 142 -4.49 21.17 1.59
CA GLU A 142 -4.57 20.99 3.05
C GLU A 142 -6.01 21.17 3.53
N THR A 143 -6.73 22.17 3.02
CA THR A 143 -8.15 22.38 3.33
C THR A 143 -9.02 21.20 2.89
N ALA A 144 -8.79 20.65 1.68
CA ALA A 144 -9.55 19.50 1.20
C ALA A 144 -9.35 18.26 2.10
N VAL A 145 -8.12 18.01 2.57
CA VAL A 145 -7.81 16.90 3.49
C VAL A 145 -8.34 17.16 4.90
N GLU A 146 -8.35 18.41 5.37
CA GLU A 146 -8.94 18.77 6.67
C GLU A 146 -10.47 18.58 6.66
N LEU A 147 -11.15 18.88 5.55
CA LEU A 147 -12.59 18.71 5.39
C LEU A 147 -13.01 17.25 5.22
N ASP A 148 -12.18 16.42 4.58
CA ASP A 148 -12.40 14.98 4.44
C ASP A 148 -11.14 14.20 4.84
N PRO A 149 -10.98 13.83 6.11
CA PRO A 149 -9.83 13.04 6.59
C PRO A 149 -9.68 11.68 5.91
N TYR A 150 -10.75 11.15 5.29
CA TYR A 150 -10.76 9.90 4.55
C TYR A 150 -10.52 10.08 3.04
N LEU A 151 -10.17 11.27 2.59
CA LEU A 151 -10.02 11.59 1.17
C LEU A 151 -9.09 10.61 0.43
N PHE A 152 -8.01 10.17 1.07
CA PHE A 152 -7.06 9.21 0.50
C PHE A 152 -7.61 7.78 0.35
N THR A 153 -8.73 7.45 0.99
CA THR A 153 -9.42 6.15 0.86
C THR A 153 -10.64 6.22 -0.06
N ARG A 154 -10.95 7.41 -0.59
CA ARG A 154 -12.01 7.60 -1.59
C ARG A 154 -11.59 7.08 -2.96
N SER A 155 -12.53 6.99 -3.90
CA SER A 155 -12.25 6.62 -5.27
C SER A 155 -11.17 7.52 -5.89
N LEU A 156 -10.38 7.00 -6.83
CA LEU A 156 -9.37 7.81 -7.55
C LEU A 156 -9.99 9.01 -8.26
N GLN A 157 -11.25 8.92 -8.71
CA GLN A 157 -11.97 10.07 -9.28
C GLN A 157 -12.16 11.16 -8.24
N THR A 158 -12.63 10.82 -7.03
CA THR A 158 -12.80 11.79 -5.94
C THR A 158 -11.46 12.41 -5.54
N GLN A 159 -10.40 11.60 -5.45
CA GLN A 159 -9.05 12.07 -5.17
C GLN A 159 -8.55 13.02 -6.28
N MET A 160 -8.73 12.67 -7.56
CA MET A 160 -8.36 13.51 -8.70
C MET A 160 -9.07 14.87 -8.65
N ASP A 161 -10.37 14.85 -8.38
CA ASP A 161 -11.18 16.07 -8.30
C ASP A 161 -10.74 16.95 -7.12
N SER A 162 -10.58 16.36 -5.91
CA SER A 162 -10.37 17.11 -4.66
C SER A 162 -8.89 17.47 -4.42
N LEU A 163 -7.93 16.64 -4.84
CA LEU A 163 -6.50 16.88 -4.58
C LEU A 163 -5.80 17.59 -5.74
N ILE A 164 -6.34 17.52 -6.96
CA ILE A 164 -5.67 18.06 -8.16
C ILE A 164 -6.55 19.09 -8.89
N LEU A 165 -7.74 18.68 -9.38
CA LEU A 165 -8.53 19.53 -10.28
C LEU A 165 -9.10 20.78 -9.59
N GLN A 166 -9.73 20.62 -8.42
CA GLN A 166 -10.30 21.77 -7.71
C GLN A 166 -9.23 22.72 -7.19
N PRO A 167 -8.13 22.25 -6.54
CA PRO A 167 -7.04 23.12 -6.15
C PRO A 167 -6.40 23.88 -7.30
N LEU A 168 -6.19 23.23 -8.46
CA LEU A 168 -5.67 23.91 -9.65
C LEU A 168 -6.64 24.97 -10.17
N LYS A 169 -7.94 24.69 -10.21
CA LYS A 169 -8.94 25.68 -10.61
C LYS A 169 -8.95 26.87 -9.66
N GLU A 170 -8.97 26.64 -8.36
CA GLU A 170 -8.98 27.71 -7.35
C GLU A 170 -7.77 28.63 -7.50
N VAL A 171 -6.57 28.07 -7.72
CA VAL A 171 -5.34 28.87 -7.87
C VAL A 171 -5.30 29.64 -9.19
N PHE A 172 -5.77 29.05 -10.30
CA PHE A 172 -5.62 29.65 -11.65
C PHE A 172 -6.88 30.33 -12.16
N GLU A 173 -8.03 30.21 -11.50
CA GLU A 173 -9.28 30.90 -11.87
C GLU A 173 -9.14 32.42 -11.72
N HIS A 174 -8.40 32.91 -10.71
CA HIS A 174 -8.16 34.31 -10.41
C HIS A 174 -6.86 34.84 -11.02
N ASN A 175 -5.94 33.97 -11.43
CA ASN A 175 -4.69 34.29 -12.13
C ASN A 175 -4.50 33.28 -13.27
N PRO A 176 -5.22 33.46 -14.39
CA PRO A 176 -5.04 32.53 -15.51
C PRO A 176 -3.57 32.55 -15.95
N PRO A 177 -2.99 31.37 -16.23
CA PRO A 177 -1.63 31.25 -16.70
C PRO A 177 -1.46 32.21 -17.92
N GLY A 178 -0.40 33.01 -17.92
CA GLY A 178 -0.06 33.84 -19.05
C GLY A 178 0.14 32.98 -20.29
N GLN A 179 -0.08 33.55 -21.50
CA GLN A 179 0.13 32.83 -22.77
C GLN A 179 1.55 32.23 -22.95
N ALA A 180 2.46 32.45 -21.99
CA ALA A 180 3.85 32.03 -21.99
C ALA A 180 4.14 30.90 -20.97
N GLU A 181 3.16 30.35 -20.25
CA GLU A 181 3.45 29.23 -19.36
C GLU A 181 3.76 27.96 -20.16
N ASN A 182 4.95 27.43 -19.92
CA ASN A 182 5.46 26.24 -20.60
C ASN A 182 4.58 25.02 -20.27
N PRO A 183 4.23 24.21 -21.27
CA PRO A 183 3.52 22.97 -21.03
C PRO A 183 4.26 22.09 -20.02
N MET A 184 3.53 21.51 -19.07
CA MET A 184 4.06 20.58 -18.08
C MET A 184 3.62 19.15 -18.40
N VAL A 185 4.44 18.17 -17.98
CA VAL A 185 4.18 16.76 -18.24
C VAL A 185 4.08 15.96 -16.93
N ILE A 186 3.11 15.06 -16.87
CA ILE A 186 3.04 13.95 -15.92
C ILE A 186 3.51 12.69 -16.64
N ILE A 187 4.44 11.96 -16.03
CA ILE A 187 5.00 10.73 -16.60
C ILE A 187 4.48 9.54 -15.80
N LEU A 188 3.88 8.59 -16.51
CA LEU A 188 3.32 7.36 -15.96
C LEU A 188 3.98 6.17 -16.67
N ASP A 189 4.96 5.53 -16.01
CA ASP A 189 5.72 4.41 -16.58
C ASP A 189 5.31 3.07 -15.98
N GLY A 190 5.14 2.06 -16.83
CA GLY A 190 4.86 0.70 -16.42
C GLY A 190 3.38 0.45 -16.09
N LEU A 191 2.43 1.10 -16.78
CA LEU A 191 1.00 0.89 -16.54
C LEU A 191 0.58 -0.58 -16.62
N ASP A 192 1.24 -1.40 -17.46
CA ASP A 192 1.06 -2.86 -17.54
C ASP A 192 1.54 -3.59 -16.27
N GLU A 193 2.26 -2.93 -15.38
CA GLU A 193 2.70 -3.45 -14.08
C GLU A 193 1.76 -3.05 -12.94
N CYS A 194 0.72 -2.25 -13.22
CA CYS A 194 -0.26 -1.81 -12.26
C CYS A 194 -1.38 -2.85 -12.09
N GLY A 195 -1.51 -3.43 -10.92
CA GLY A 195 -2.66 -4.22 -10.45
C GLY A 195 -3.31 -5.14 -11.47
N THR A 196 -4.60 -4.98 -11.67
CA THR A 196 -5.43 -5.76 -12.59
C THR A 196 -5.71 -5.02 -13.91
N PRO A 197 -6.13 -5.72 -14.96
CA PRO A 197 -6.57 -5.08 -16.21
C PRO A 197 -7.68 -4.03 -15.99
N GLU A 198 -8.58 -4.26 -15.03
CA GLU A 198 -9.67 -3.35 -14.69
C GLU A 198 -9.14 -2.05 -14.06
N ALA A 199 -8.13 -2.14 -13.19
CA ALA A 199 -7.45 -0.99 -12.60
C ALA A 199 -6.75 -0.15 -13.69
N GLN A 200 -6.04 -0.80 -14.61
CA GLN A 200 -5.39 -0.15 -15.75
C GLN A 200 -6.40 0.60 -16.61
N GLN A 201 -7.52 -0.02 -16.95
CA GLN A 201 -8.60 0.60 -17.70
C GLN A 201 -9.25 1.75 -16.93
N TYR A 202 -9.38 1.63 -15.62
CA TYR A 202 -9.92 2.69 -14.76
C TYR A 202 -9.03 3.93 -14.77
N ILE A 203 -7.71 3.76 -14.60
CA ILE A 203 -6.73 4.85 -14.70
C ILE A 203 -6.82 5.57 -16.05
N LEU A 204 -6.86 4.80 -17.14
CA LEU A 204 -6.94 5.37 -18.49
C LEU A 204 -8.21 6.17 -18.71
N ARG A 205 -9.36 5.68 -18.22
CA ARG A 205 -10.62 6.44 -18.26
C ARG A 205 -10.56 7.70 -17.42
N LEU A 206 -10.01 7.60 -16.21
CA LEU A 206 -9.84 8.75 -15.31
C LEU A 206 -9.02 9.88 -15.97
N ILE A 207 -7.93 9.53 -16.65
CA ILE A 207 -7.10 10.50 -17.38
C ILE A 207 -7.88 11.11 -18.56
N ALA A 208 -8.57 10.28 -19.35
CA ALA A 208 -9.38 10.76 -20.48
C ALA A 208 -10.45 11.77 -20.04
N ASP A 209 -11.11 11.50 -18.92
CA ASP A 209 -12.18 12.33 -18.38
C ASP A 209 -11.66 13.61 -17.68
N SER A 210 -10.37 13.65 -17.32
CA SER A 210 -9.76 14.73 -16.56
C SER A 210 -8.94 15.69 -17.41
N VAL A 211 -8.33 15.21 -18.49
CA VAL A 211 -7.32 15.97 -19.26
C VAL A 211 -7.82 17.31 -19.79
N SER A 212 -9.08 17.38 -20.21
CA SER A 212 -9.71 18.61 -20.71
C SER A 212 -10.15 19.60 -19.61
N LYS A 213 -10.10 19.18 -18.34
CA LYS A 213 -10.55 19.98 -17.19
C LYS A 213 -9.43 20.74 -16.51
N PHE A 214 -8.17 20.46 -16.86
CA PHE A 214 -7.03 21.17 -16.26
C PHE A 214 -7.00 22.63 -16.73
N PRO A 215 -6.86 23.59 -15.79
CA PRO A 215 -6.78 25.01 -16.12
C PRO A 215 -5.40 25.44 -16.66
N ILE A 216 -4.43 24.54 -16.66
CA ILE A 216 -3.05 24.72 -17.12
C ILE A 216 -2.71 23.72 -18.24
N PRO A 217 -1.74 24.02 -19.11
CA PRO A 217 -1.35 23.13 -20.20
C PRO A 217 -0.58 21.91 -19.64
N LEU A 218 -1.32 20.89 -19.19
CA LEU A 218 -0.80 19.65 -18.62
C LEU A 218 -1.00 18.51 -19.61
N CYS A 219 0.06 17.71 -19.83
CA CYS A 219 0.00 16.53 -20.69
C CYS A 219 0.55 15.29 -19.97
N PHE A 220 0.24 14.11 -20.53
CA PHE A 220 0.62 12.81 -19.96
C PHE A 220 1.48 12.02 -20.93
N LEU A 221 2.69 11.66 -20.50
CA LEU A 221 3.50 10.62 -21.14
C LEU A 221 3.23 9.31 -20.44
N MET A 222 2.62 8.34 -21.14
CA MET A 222 2.27 7.03 -20.61
C MET A 222 3.11 5.96 -21.31
N ALA A 223 3.86 5.17 -20.55
CA ALA A 223 4.66 4.07 -21.09
C ALA A 223 4.11 2.74 -20.59
N SER A 224 3.88 1.80 -21.53
CA SER A 224 3.38 0.46 -21.22
C SER A 224 3.67 -0.54 -22.35
N ARG A 225 3.50 -1.82 -22.03
CA ARG A 225 3.32 -2.86 -23.08
C ARG A 225 1.93 -2.69 -23.71
N PRO A 226 1.75 -3.05 -24.97
CA PRO A 226 0.44 -3.02 -25.63
C PRO A 226 -0.41 -4.26 -25.28
N GLU A 227 -0.63 -4.51 -23.99
CA GLU A 227 -1.52 -5.56 -23.52
C GLU A 227 -2.95 -5.28 -23.93
N MET A 228 -3.79 -6.32 -24.02
CA MET A 228 -5.14 -6.21 -24.62
C MET A 228 -5.97 -5.12 -23.95
N ALA A 229 -6.05 -5.11 -22.62
CA ALA A 229 -6.87 -4.15 -21.88
C ALA A 229 -6.42 -2.69 -22.08
N ILE A 230 -5.11 -2.45 -22.11
CA ILE A 230 -4.51 -1.13 -22.35
C ILE A 230 -4.75 -0.70 -23.80
N ARG A 231 -4.46 -1.60 -24.76
CA ARG A 231 -4.64 -1.32 -26.19
C ARG A 231 -6.09 -0.98 -26.52
N ASP A 232 -7.05 -1.75 -25.97
CA ASP A 232 -8.47 -1.55 -26.19
C ASP A 232 -8.94 -0.21 -25.60
N SER A 233 -8.41 0.18 -24.41
CA SER A 233 -8.68 1.47 -23.82
C SER A 233 -8.16 2.64 -24.69
N PHE A 234 -6.94 2.52 -25.24
CA PHE A 234 -6.41 3.54 -26.16
C PHE A 234 -7.12 3.56 -27.52
N ASN A 235 -7.87 2.51 -27.90
CA ASN A 235 -8.73 2.48 -29.08
C ASN A 235 -10.13 3.05 -28.81
N ASP A 236 -10.51 3.26 -27.53
CA ASP A 236 -11.77 3.93 -27.19
C ASP A 236 -11.74 5.38 -27.72
N HIS A 237 -12.88 5.84 -28.24
CA HIS A 237 -13.00 7.14 -28.91
C HIS A 237 -12.52 8.34 -28.09
N ARG A 238 -12.65 8.28 -26.75
CA ARG A 238 -12.24 9.36 -25.84
C ARG A 238 -10.73 9.52 -25.77
N LEU A 239 -10.01 8.40 -25.59
CA LEU A 239 -8.54 8.40 -25.57
C LEU A 239 -7.95 8.55 -26.96
N LEU A 240 -8.54 7.90 -27.97
CA LEU A 240 -8.06 7.96 -29.35
C LEU A 240 -7.98 9.39 -29.88
N ALA A 241 -8.97 10.24 -29.54
CA ALA A 241 -9.04 11.61 -30.00
C ALA A 241 -7.94 12.54 -29.42
N ILE A 242 -7.39 12.19 -28.26
CA ILE A 242 -6.44 13.01 -27.51
C ILE A 242 -5.04 12.37 -27.38
N THR A 243 -4.84 11.17 -27.98
CA THR A 243 -3.60 10.40 -27.83
C THR A 243 -2.77 10.43 -29.12
N ASP A 244 -1.51 10.81 -28.97
CA ASP A 244 -0.47 10.53 -29.96
C ASP A 244 0.30 9.25 -29.57
N ARG A 245 0.47 8.32 -30.52
CA ARG A 245 1.08 7.01 -30.29
C ARG A 245 2.50 6.96 -30.82
N LEU A 246 3.42 6.64 -29.93
CA LEU A 246 4.80 6.38 -30.28
C LEU A 246 5.11 4.90 -30.03
N VAL A 247 5.30 4.15 -31.11
CA VAL A 247 5.64 2.73 -31.07
C VAL A 247 7.14 2.58 -31.18
N LEU A 248 7.76 1.87 -30.22
CA LEU A 248 9.19 1.52 -30.30
C LEU A 248 9.38 0.34 -31.24
N ASP A 249 9.41 0.62 -32.52
CA ASP A 249 9.59 -0.32 -33.61
C ASP A 249 10.95 -0.08 -34.35
N GLU A 250 11.14 -0.78 -35.46
CA GLU A 250 12.36 -0.69 -36.29
C GLU A 250 12.61 0.69 -36.88
N LYS A 251 11.62 1.59 -36.96
CA LYS A 251 11.76 2.95 -37.49
C LYS A 251 12.73 3.82 -36.68
N TYR A 252 12.93 3.48 -35.40
CA TYR A 252 13.85 4.18 -34.53
C TYR A 252 15.23 3.51 -34.46
N HIS A 253 15.58 2.63 -35.40
CA HIS A 253 16.88 2.00 -35.56
C HIS A 253 17.45 1.41 -34.25
N PRO A 254 16.68 0.55 -33.52
CA PRO A 254 17.14 0.02 -32.24
C PRO A 254 18.46 -0.75 -32.35
N ASN A 255 18.74 -1.35 -33.49
CA ASN A 255 19.96 -2.13 -33.71
C ASN A 255 21.23 -1.25 -33.71
N ASP A 256 21.16 -0.04 -34.23
CA ASP A 256 22.30 0.90 -34.22
C ASP A 256 22.60 1.34 -32.76
N ASP A 257 21.57 1.64 -32.00
CA ASP A 257 21.67 1.99 -30.58
C ASP A 257 22.23 0.80 -29.75
N ILE A 258 21.73 -0.41 -30.00
CA ILE A 258 22.24 -1.63 -29.34
C ILE A 258 23.70 -1.90 -29.69
N ARG A 259 24.09 -1.69 -30.94
CA ARG A 259 25.47 -1.79 -31.35
C ARG A 259 26.36 -0.83 -30.58
N LEU A 260 25.97 0.45 -30.51
CA LEU A 260 26.71 1.46 -29.76
C LEU A 260 26.85 1.06 -28.29
N PHE A 261 25.76 0.66 -27.66
CA PHE A 261 25.76 0.17 -26.28
C PHE A 261 26.69 -1.02 -26.06
N LEU A 262 26.68 -2.01 -26.95
CA LEU A 262 27.54 -3.19 -26.85
C LEU A 262 29.00 -2.82 -27.00
N VAL A 263 29.37 -2.04 -28.04
CA VAL A 263 30.74 -1.60 -28.28
C VAL A 263 31.33 -0.91 -27.06
N GLU A 264 30.67 0.14 -26.55
CA GLU A 264 31.14 0.90 -25.38
C GLU A 264 31.15 0.06 -24.09
N SER A 265 30.19 -0.83 -23.95
CA SER A 265 30.13 -1.74 -22.78
C SER A 265 31.30 -2.75 -22.81
N PHE A 266 31.59 -3.34 -23.93
CA PHE A 266 32.73 -4.26 -24.07
C PHE A 266 34.11 -3.55 -24.00
N GLU A 267 34.22 -2.31 -24.49
CA GLU A 267 35.39 -1.48 -24.23
C GLU A 267 35.58 -1.22 -22.73
N SER A 268 34.52 -1.02 -21.98
CA SER A 268 34.57 -0.91 -20.52
C SER A 268 35.08 -2.23 -19.90
N VAL A 269 34.63 -3.40 -20.37
CA VAL A 269 35.14 -4.72 -19.92
C VAL A 269 36.63 -4.86 -20.17
N THR A 270 37.09 -4.52 -21.36
CA THR A 270 38.52 -4.61 -21.69
C THR A 270 39.39 -3.68 -20.85
N ARG A 271 38.85 -2.58 -20.34
CA ARG A 271 39.57 -1.62 -19.49
C ARG A 271 39.52 -1.98 -18.00
N THR A 272 38.40 -2.46 -17.49
CA THR A 272 38.14 -2.55 -16.04
C THR A 272 38.09 -3.96 -15.47
N HIS A 273 37.82 -5.00 -16.30
CA HIS A 273 37.67 -6.36 -15.80
C HIS A 273 38.97 -6.92 -15.18
N GLU A 274 38.87 -7.68 -14.10
CA GLU A 274 40.03 -8.26 -13.41
C GLU A 274 40.88 -9.13 -14.31
N LEU A 275 40.25 -9.90 -15.21
CA LEU A 275 40.93 -10.79 -16.17
C LEU A 275 41.22 -10.11 -17.53
N ARG A 276 41.18 -8.77 -17.61
CA ARG A 276 41.41 -8.04 -18.88
C ARG A 276 42.71 -8.36 -19.59
N LEU A 277 43.79 -8.68 -18.86
CA LEU A 277 45.10 -8.96 -19.41
C LEU A 277 45.22 -10.30 -20.17
N VAL A 278 44.20 -11.18 -19.99
CA VAL A 278 44.15 -12.48 -20.69
C VAL A 278 43.15 -12.50 -21.84
N LEU A 279 42.55 -11.36 -22.14
CA LEU A 279 41.63 -11.22 -23.28
C LEU A 279 42.45 -11.19 -24.60
N PRO A 280 41.91 -11.77 -25.68
CA PRO A 280 42.56 -11.69 -27.02
C PRO A 280 42.68 -10.22 -27.50
N PRO A 281 43.69 -9.89 -28.30
CA PRO A 281 43.74 -8.60 -28.97
C PRO A 281 42.51 -8.39 -29.85
N LEU A 282 41.91 -7.18 -29.82
CA LEU A 282 40.74 -6.83 -30.62
C LEU A 282 39.45 -7.62 -30.23
N TRP A 283 39.37 -8.05 -28.97
CA TRP A 283 38.15 -8.70 -28.46
C TRP A 283 37.17 -7.67 -27.90
N PRO A 284 35.83 -7.85 -28.10
CA PRO A 284 35.22 -8.81 -29.02
C PRO A 284 35.42 -8.40 -30.48
N SER A 285 35.26 -9.35 -31.40
CA SER A 285 35.36 -9.05 -32.84
C SER A 285 34.07 -8.28 -33.30
N ASN A 286 34.17 -7.60 -34.45
CA ASN A 286 33.03 -6.97 -35.05
C ASN A 286 31.90 -7.99 -35.40
N ASP A 287 32.28 -9.20 -35.83
CA ASP A 287 31.34 -10.27 -36.13
C ASP A 287 30.60 -10.75 -34.89
N ASP A 288 31.26 -10.77 -33.72
CA ASP A 288 30.63 -11.07 -32.42
C ASP A 288 29.56 -10.01 -32.09
N ILE A 289 29.92 -8.72 -32.21
CA ILE A 289 29.01 -7.63 -32.00
C ILE A 289 27.80 -7.72 -32.96
N ASP A 290 28.04 -7.96 -34.25
CA ASP A 290 27.00 -8.13 -35.27
C ASP A 290 26.06 -9.30 -34.94
N SER A 291 26.61 -10.38 -34.41
CA SER A 291 25.82 -11.54 -33.99
C SER A 291 24.94 -11.19 -32.79
N LEU A 292 25.47 -10.50 -31.79
CA LEU A 292 24.73 -10.07 -30.62
C LEU A 292 23.60 -9.07 -30.98
N VAL A 293 23.86 -8.13 -31.90
CA VAL A 293 22.84 -7.18 -32.40
C VAL A 293 21.71 -7.95 -33.09
N ARG A 294 22.02 -8.92 -33.95
CA ARG A 294 20.98 -9.75 -34.59
C ARG A 294 20.15 -10.55 -33.57
N LYS A 295 20.85 -11.19 -32.60
CA LYS A 295 20.19 -11.96 -31.52
C LYS A 295 19.32 -11.10 -30.62
N SER A 296 19.66 -9.82 -30.42
CA SER A 296 18.87 -8.93 -29.60
C SER A 296 17.49 -8.60 -30.19
N SER A 297 17.30 -8.76 -31.52
CA SER A 297 16.01 -8.49 -32.19
C SER A 297 15.40 -7.12 -31.77
N GLY A 298 16.22 -6.09 -31.63
CA GLY A 298 15.81 -4.75 -31.18
C GLY A 298 15.53 -4.62 -29.69
N GLN A 299 15.75 -5.67 -28.89
CA GLN A 299 15.50 -5.68 -27.44
C GLN A 299 16.78 -5.37 -26.66
N PHE A 300 16.86 -4.19 -26.04
CA PHE A 300 17.98 -3.78 -25.18
C PHE A 300 18.25 -4.72 -24.02
N ILE A 301 17.19 -5.36 -23.48
CA ILE A 301 17.34 -6.28 -22.36
C ILE A 301 18.26 -7.45 -22.67
N TYR A 302 18.19 -7.98 -23.90
CA TYR A 302 19.11 -9.04 -24.34
C TYR A 302 20.57 -8.55 -24.23
N ALA A 303 20.87 -7.43 -24.86
CA ALA A 303 22.22 -6.86 -24.87
C ALA A 303 22.72 -6.52 -23.45
N ALA A 304 21.86 -5.93 -22.61
CA ALA A 304 22.19 -5.61 -21.22
C ALA A 304 22.45 -6.86 -20.38
N THR A 305 21.66 -7.92 -20.57
CA THR A 305 21.87 -9.21 -19.88
C THR A 305 23.17 -9.87 -20.33
N VAL A 306 23.46 -9.87 -21.62
CA VAL A 306 24.73 -10.35 -22.16
C VAL A 306 25.93 -9.62 -21.55
N VAL A 307 25.90 -8.28 -21.52
CA VAL A 307 26.96 -7.50 -20.92
C VAL A 307 27.14 -7.80 -19.43
N LYS A 308 26.06 -7.90 -18.67
CA LYS A 308 26.11 -8.29 -17.24
C LYS A 308 26.68 -9.69 -17.06
N PHE A 309 26.27 -10.64 -17.89
CA PHE A 309 26.81 -12.01 -17.87
C PHE A 309 28.30 -12.05 -18.14
N VAL A 310 28.79 -11.37 -19.18
CA VAL A 310 30.18 -11.33 -19.55
C VAL A 310 31.04 -10.56 -18.53
N LYS A 311 30.49 -9.57 -17.83
CA LYS A 311 31.17 -8.83 -16.75
C LYS A 311 31.32 -9.63 -15.45
N SER A 312 30.69 -10.79 -15.31
CA SER A 312 30.83 -11.61 -14.11
C SER A 312 32.29 -11.97 -13.84
N SER A 313 32.78 -11.70 -12.64
CA SER A 313 34.18 -11.89 -12.24
C SER A 313 34.62 -13.36 -12.13
N ARG A 314 33.65 -14.29 -12.15
CA ARG A 314 33.89 -15.72 -11.88
C ARG A 314 34.56 -16.48 -13.04
N GLN A 315 34.34 -16.03 -14.26
CA GLN A 315 34.85 -16.68 -15.48
C GLN A 315 35.54 -15.70 -16.42
N ARG A 316 36.27 -16.23 -17.41
CA ARG A 316 36.89 -15.39 -18.43
C ARG A 316 35.86 -14.78 -19.37
N PRO A 317 35.82 -13.43 -19.55
CA PRO A 317 34.82 -12.76 -20.38
C PRO A 317 34.71 -13.33 -21.81
N ASN A 318 35.82 -13.69 -22.46
CA ASN A 318 35.78 -14.29 -23.79
C ASN A 318 35.09 -15.65 -23.81
N LYS A 319 35.29 -16.50 -22.77
CA LYS A 319 34.62 -17.80 -22.69
C LYS A 319 33.10 -17.65 -22.44
N GLN A 320 32.70 -16.66 -21.64
CA GLN A 320 31.29 -16.37 -21.43
C GLN A 320 30.63 -15.85 -22.71
N LEU A 321 31.33 -15.00 -23.45
CA LEU A 321 30.85 -14.54 -24.76
C LEU A 321 30.73 -15.70 -25.77
N ASP A 322 31.75 -16.56 -25.87
CA ASP A 322 31.69 -17.77 -26.72
C ASP A 322 30.46 -18.61 -26.40
N THR A 323 30.15 -18.85 -25.09
CA THR A 323 29.00 -19.59 -24.64
C THR A 323 27.66 -18.99 -25.18
N ILE A 324 27.53 -17.66 -25.15
CA ILE A 324 26.30 -16.98 -25.64
C ILE A 324 26.22 -17.02 -27.18
N LEU A 325 27.36 -16.86 -27.87
CA LEU A 325 27.40 -16.88 -29.33
C LEU A 325 27.02 -18.25 -29.89
N ASP A 326 27.42 -19.33 -29.21
CA ASP A 326 27.12 -20.72 -29.57
C ASP A 326 25.63 -21.11 -29.31
N VAL A 327 24.90 -20.34 -28.48
CA VAL A 327 23.47 -20.58 -28.20
C VAL A 327 22.65 -20.29 -29.45
N THR A 328 21.91 -21.27 -29.93
CA THR A 328 20.94 -21.12 -31.00
C THR A 328 19.50 -21.34 -30.42
N ALA A 329 18.60 -20.45 -30.71
CA ALA A 329 17.20 -20.61 -30.31
C ALA A 329 16.60 -21.85 -30.99
N THR A 330 16.25 -22.86 -30.21
CA THR A 330 15.56 -24.07 -30.71
C THR A 330 14.06 -23.89 -30.50
N GLY A 331 13.34 -23.48 -31.56
CA GLY A 331 11.87 -23.36 -31.47
C GLY A 331 11.26 -22.39 -32.48
N SER A 332 9.95 -22.19 -32.40
CA SER A 332 9.19 -21.30 -33.31
C SER A 332 9.74 -19.85 -33.22
N ALA A 333 9.62 -19.13 -34.34
CA ALA A 333 10.01 -17.72 -34.44
C ALA A 333 9.15 -16.81 -33.54
N THR A 334 9.34 -16.90 -32.22
CA THR A 334 8.75 -15.96 -31.26
C THR A 334 9.70 -14.79 -31.03
N PRO A 335 9.22 -13.58 -30.80
CA PRO A 335 10.05 -12.40 -30.56
C PRO A 335 11.01 -12.55 -29.36
N PHE A 336 10.77 -13.52 -28.47
CA PHE A 336 11.53 -13.74 -27.23
C PHE A 336 12.46 -14.98 -27.31
N ALA A 337 12.49 -15.72 -28.41
CA ALA A 337 13.19 -17.01 -28.48
C ALA A 337 14.67 -16.90 -28.09
N GLU A 338 15.39 -15.87 -28.54
CA GLU A 338 16.80 -15.64 -28.20
C GLU A 338 16.97 -15.24 -26.72
N LEU A 339 16.06 -14.44 -26.18
CA LEU A 339 16.08 -14.07 -24.77
C LEU A 339 15.79 -15.26 -23.86
N ASP A 340 14.83 -16.12 -24.24
CA ASP A 340 14.50 -17.34 -23.52
C ASP A 340 15.67 -18.35 -23.55
N ALA A 341 16.34 -18.45 -24.68
CA ALA A 341 17.55 -19.26 -24.82
C ALA A 341 18.71 -18.71 -23.94
N LEU A 342 18.86 -17.39 -23.86
CA LEU A 342 19.82 -16.75 -22.97
C LEU A 342 19.51 -17.04 -21.50
N TYR A 343 18.25 -16.88 -21.07
CA TYR A 343 17.84 -17.20 -19.69
C TYR A 343 18.08 -18.68 -19.39
N SER A 344 17.67 -19.58 -20.27
CA SER A 344 17.94 -21.02 -20.10
C SER A 344 19.43 -21.32 -19.96
N THR A 345 20.29 -20.64 -20.72
CA THR A 345 21.74 -20.80 -20.63
C THR A 345 22.26 -20.34 -19.28
N ILE A 346 21.77 -19.21 -18.74
CA ILE A 346 22.15 -18.68 -17.43
C ILE A 346 21.73 -19.65 -16.32
N PHE A 347 20.49 -20.13 -16.35
CA PHE A 347 19.99 -21.09 -15.34
C PHE A 347 20.68 -22.45 -15.38
N ASN A 348 21.15 -22.88 -16.54
CA ASN A 348 21.93 -24.11 -16.71
C ASN A 348 23.35 -24.04 -16.08
N LEU A 349 23.82 -22.86 -15.66
CA LEU A 349 25.07 -22.72 -14.91
C LEU A 349 24.90 -23.07 -13.44
N VAL A 350 23.68 -22.96 -12.92
CA VAL A 350 23.38 -23.36 -11.54
C VAL A 350 23.52 -24.88 -11.43
N LEU A 351 24.18 -25.33 -10.37
CA LEU A 351 24.31 -26.77 -10.11
C LEU A 351 22.92 -27.41 -10.01
N LYS A 352 22.76 -28.59 -10.61
CA LYS A 352 21.46 -29.29 -10.64
C LYS A 352 20.88 -29.55 -9.24
N GLU A 353 21.74 -29.78 -8.26
CA GLU A 353 21.36 -29.96 -6.86
C GLU A 353 20.91 -28.65 -6.19
N ASP A 354 21.39 -27.50 -6.61
CA ASP A 354 21.07 -26.17 -6.07
C ASP A 354 19.88 -25.53 -6.79
N LEU A 355 19.57 -25.98 -8.00
CA LEU A 355 18.54 -25.37 -8.84
C LEU A 355 17.14 -25.28 -8.17
N PRO A 356 16.63 -26.33 -7.48
CA PRO A 356 15.35 -26.23 -6.79
C PRO A 356 15.33 -25.12 -5.73
N ASN A 357 16.40 -25.02 -4.94
CA ASN A 357 16.52 -24.00 -3.89
C ASN A 357 16.64 -22.58 -4.50
N ALA A 358 17.38 -22.44 -5.60
CA ALA A 358 17.48 -21.17 -6.31
C ALA A 358 16.12 -20.71 -6.87
N LEU A 359 15.32 -21.62 -7.45
CA LEU A 359 13.98 -21.31 -7.94
C LEU A 359 13.01 -21.01 -6.78
N GLU A 360 13.16 -21.65 -5.62
CA GLU A 360 12.39 -21.36 -4.43
C GLU A 360 12.69 -19.95 -3.90
N ILE A 361 13.95 -19.55 -3.81
CA ILE A 361 14.36 -18.18 -3.45
C ILE A 361 13.76 -17.17 -4.44
N ILE A 362 13.84 -17.45 -5.74
CA ILE A 362 13.26 -16.57 -6.77
C ILE A 362 11.74 -16.48 -6.61
N SER A 363 11.07 -17.58 -6.28
CA SER A 363 9.62 -17.60 -6.01
C SER A 363 9.26 -16.68 -4.83
N ILE A 364 10.04 -16.71 -3.76
CA ILE A 364 9.87 -15.80 -2.61
C ILE A 364 10.00 -14.34 -3.06
N VAL A 365 11.03 -14.01 -3.84
CA VAL A 365 11.22 -12.65 -4.37
C VAL A 365 10.07 -12.24 -5.29
N MET A 366 9.52 -13.17 -6.07
CA MET A 366 8.42 -12.89 -7.01
C MET A 366 7.09 -12.65 -6.31
N PHE A 367 6.78 -13.41 -5.27
CA PHE A 367 5.43 -13.43 -4.67
C PHE A 367 5.36 -12.71 -3.33
N LEU A 368 6.34 -12.84 -2.44
CA LEU A 368 6.41 -12.04 -1.22
C LEU A 368 6.93 -10.63 -1.48
N GLY A 369 7.78 -10.44 -2.48
CA GLY A 369 8.26 -9.12 -2.90
C GLY A 369 7.14 -8.19 -3.37
N ASP A 370 6.01 -8.72 -3.82
CA ASP A 370 4.80 -7.95 -4.17
C ASP A 370 4.20 -7.23 -2.94
N PHE A 371 4.45 -7.72 -1.71
CA PHE A 371 4.01 -7.10 -0.45
C PHE A 371 5.07 -6.19 0.16
N LYS A 372 6.32 -6.61 0.12
CA LYS A 372 7.47 -5.85 0.60
C LYS A 372 8.75 -6.40 0.00
N VAL A 373 9.65 -5.52 -0.41
CA VAL A 373 10.98 -5.93 -0.89
C VAL A 373 11.77 -6.54 0.27
N LEU A 374 12.39 -7.70 0.02
CA LEU A 374 13.01 -8.55 1.01
C LEU A 374 14.54 -8.43 0.97
N THR A 375 15.16 -8.33 2.14
CA THR A 375 16.63 -8.46 2.24
C THR A 375 17.04 -9.93 2.14
N ALA A 376 18.30 -10.18 1.77
CA ALA A 376 18.86 -11.53 1.74
C ALA A 376 18.69 -12.22 3.11
N ARG A 377 18.92 -11.50 4.20
CA ARG A 377 18.81 -12.01 5.56
C ARG A 377 17.38 -12.46 5.92
N GLN A 378 16.38 -11.67 5.51
CA GLN A 378 14.97 -12.02 5.73
C GLN A 378 14.59 -13.30 5.00
N ILE A 379 15.04 -13.47 3.75
CA ILE A 379 14.79 -14.69 2.98
C ILE A 379 15.48 -15.90 3.61
N GLU A 380 16.76 -15.78 4.03
CA GLU A 380 17.47 -16.82 4.75
C GLU A 380 16.75 -17.22 6.03
N THR A 381 16.22 -16.24 6.78
CA THR A 381 15.46 -16.48 8.01
C THR A 381 14.17 -17.25 7.73
N ILE A 382 13.38 -16.83 6.73
CA ILE A 382 12.13 -17.50 6.33
C ILE A 382 12.40 -18.94 5.89
N LEU A 383 13.48 -19.15 5.11
CA LEU A 383 13.87 -20.49 4.62
C LEU A 383 14.62 -21.34 5.66
N SER A 384 14.99 -20.76 6.80
CA SER A 384 15.87 -21.37 7.81
C SER A 384 17.23 -21.74 7.24
N TYR A 385 17.76 -20.91 6.34
CA TYR A 385 19.09 -21.09 5.76
C TYR A 385 20.19 -20.45 6.64
N PRO A 386 21.40 -21.01 6.64
CA PRO A 386 22.53 -20.37 7.28
C PRO A 386 22.90 -19.07 6.55
N HIS A 387 23.51 -18.13 7.28
CA HIS A 387 23.93 -16.85 6.72
C HIS A 387 24.93 -17.03 5.55
N GLY A 388 24.67 -16.38 4.42
CA GLY A 388 25.46 -16.44 3.20
C GLY A 388 25.07 -17.57 2.25
N GLU A 389 24.12 -18.42 2.61
CA GLU A 389 23.67 -19.51 1.74
C GLU A 389 22.95 -18.99 0.49
N LEU A 390 22.20 -17.91 0.63
CA LEU A 390 21.54 -17.26 -0.49
C LEU A 390 22.53 -16.81 -1.56
N GLN A 391 23.63 -16.15 -1.14
CA GLN A 391 24.68 -15.72 -2.06
C GLN A 391 25.36 -16.91 -2.76
N ARG A 392 25.57 -18.02 -2.06
CA ARG A 392 26.12 -19.26 -2.62
C ARG A 392 25.19 -19.82 -3.70
N LEU A 393 23.90 -19.93 -3.40
CA LEU A 393 22.91 -20.53 -4.31
C LEU A 393 22.66 -19.68 -5.57
N LEU A 394 22.75 -18.36 -5.45
CA LEU A 394 22.44 -17.43 -6.54
C LEU A 394 23.68 -16.88 -7.25
N ILE A 395 24.88 -17.40 -6.95
CA ILE A 395 26.15 -16.84 -7.45
C ILE A 395 26.25 -16.77 -8.98
N ASP A 396 25.60 -17.67 -9.70
CA ASP A 396 25.63 -17.72 -11.17
C ASP A 396 24.50 -16.89 -11.79
N LEU A 397 23.58 -16.33 -10.98
CA LEU A 397 22.40 -15.60 -11.43
C LEU A 397 22.52 -14.08 -11.35
N HIS A 398 23.70 -13.52 -11.05
CA HIS A 398 23.94 -12.07 -10.93
C HIS A 398 23.62 -11.26 -12.21
N SER A 399 23.57 -11.90 -13.38
CA SER A 399 23.20 -11.24 -14.63
C SER A 399 21.71 -10.96 -14.74
N VAL A 400 20.87 -11.68 -13.97
CA VAL A 400 19.40 -11.60 -14.00
C VAL A 400 18.79 -11.22 -12.64
N LEU A 401 19.56 -11.35 -11.56
CA LEU A 401 19.19 -10.97 -10.19
C LEU A 401 20.21 -9.97 -9.63
N HIS A 402 19.74 -8.99 -8.88
CA HIS A 402 20.58 -8.23 -7.96
C HIS A 402 20.73 -9.04 -6.67
N VAL A 403 21.89 -9.59 -6.44
CA VAL A 403 22.21 -10.38 -5.24
C VAL A 403 23.15 -9.55 -4.36
N PRO A 404 22.75 -9.17 -3.15
CA PRO A 404 23.59 -8.39 -2.24
C PRO A 404 24.91 -9.10 -1.93
N ALA A 405 26.03 -8.35 -1.92
CA ALA A 405 27.33 -8.90 -1.61
C ALA A 405 27.55 -9.04 -0.10
N LEU A 406 28.22 -10.11 0.35
CA LEU A 406 28.66 -10.24 1.73
C LEU A 406 29.84 -9.30 2.00
N LYS A 407 29.74 -8.41 2.98
CA LYS A 407 30.83 -7.52 3.43
C LYS A 407 31.60 -8.13 4.60
N SER A 408 32.92 -7.96 4.57
CA SER A 408 33.84 -8.54 5.56
C SER A 408 33.73 -7.97 6.97
N ASN A 409 32.98 -6.90 7.20
CA ASN A 409 32.93 -6.16 8.49
C ASN A 409 31.63 -6.36 9.27
N GLY A 410 30.70 -7.23 8.85
CA GLY A 410 29.45 -7.47 9.57
C GLY A 410 28.48 -6.28 9.64
N GLU A 411 28.82 -5.14 9.03
CA GLU A 411 27.99 -3.95 9.02
C GLU A 411 27.18 -3.82 7.71
N GLU A 412 25.88 -3.75 7.86
CA GLU A 412 24.88 -3.16 6.93
C GLU A 412 24.61 -3.76 5.54
N THR A 413 25.14 -4.91 5.15
CA THR A 413 24.61 -5.62 3.96
C THR A 413 23.24 -6.24 4.21
N ASP A 414 22.85 -6.35 5.47
CA ASP A 414 21.55 -6.88 5.87
C ASP A 414 20.35 -6.02 5.41
N LYS A 415 20.61 -4.81 4.91
CA LYS A 415 19.60 -3.88 4.36
C LYS A 415 19.50 -3.88 2.84
N GLU A 416 20.47 -4.51 2.13
CA GLU A 416 20.39 -4.60 0.69
C GLU A 416 19.38 -5.68 0.27
N GLU A 417 18.55 -5.36 -0.70
CA GLU A 417 17.40 -6.16 -1.12
C GLU A 417 17.76 -7.06 -2.30
N LEU A 418 17.25 -8.30 -2.27
CA LEU A 418 17.32 -9.21 -3.42
C LEU A 418 16.23 -8.84 -4.42
N ARG A 419 16.60 -8.63 -5.69
CA ARG A 419 15.66 -8.16 -6.72
C ARG A 419 15.87 -8.85 -8.06
N ILE A 420 14.78 -9.03 -8.79
CA ILE A 420 14.79 -9.38 -10.21
C ILE A 420 15.14 -8.12 -11.01
N LEU A 421 16.18 -8.21 -11.86
CA LEU A 421 16.65 -7.06 -12.63
C LEU A 421 15.73 -6.63 -13.76
N HIS A 422 14.88 -7.54 -14.25
CA HIS A 422 13.94 -7.21 -15.31
C HIS A 422 12.67 -8.09 -15.28
N ALA A 423 11.51 -7.46 -15.47
CA ALA A 423 10.19 -8.13 -15.42
C ALA A 423 10.05 -9.30 -16.43
N SER A 424 10.78 -9.28 -17.57
CA SER A 424 10.74 -10.40 -18.54
C SER A 424 11.28 -11.72 -18.01
N LEU A 425 12.11 -11.71 -16.95
CA LEU A 425 12.51 -12.95 -16.27
C LEU A 425 11.31 -13.60 -15.55
N ARG A 426 10.48 -12.81 -14.87
CA ARG A 426 9.23 -13.28 -14.26
C ARG A 426 8.32 -13.89 -15.34
N ASP A 427 8.13 -13.17 -16.47
CA ASP A 427 7.34 -13.64 -17.60
C ASP A 427 7.89 -14.96 -18.19
N PHE A 428 9.21 -15.13 -18.24
CA PHE A 428 9.85 -16.37 -18.67
C PHE A 428 9.57 -17.51 -17.70
N LEU A 429 9.84 -17.31 -16.40
CA LEU A 429 9.73 -18.35 -15.36
C LEU A 429 8.28 -18.82 -15.16
N LEU A 430 7.29 -17.94 -15.31
CA LEU A 430 5.86 -18.28 -15.19
C LEU A 430 5.25 -18.92 -16.44
N SER A 431 5.97 -18.95 -17.56
CA SER A 431 5.49 -19.56 -18.80
C SER A 431 6.10 -20.95 -18.99
N SER A 432 5.32 -22.02 -18.79
CA SER A 432 5.79 -23.40 -18.94
C SER A 432 6.33 -23.73 -20.33
N SER A 433 5.78 -23.12 -21.38
CA SER A 433 6.22 -23.31 -22.76
C SER A 433 7.57 -22.66 -23.04
N ARG A 434 7.94 -21.58 -22.31
CA ARG A 434 9.19 -20.83 -22.46
C ARG A 434 10.29 -21.39 -21.58
N SER A 435 10.01 -21.54 -20.27
CA SER A 435 11.01 -21.91 -19.24
C SER A 435 11.20 -23.42 -19.06
N LYS A 436 10.25 -24.24 -19.49
CA LYS A 436 10.35 -25.72 -19.44
C LYS A 436 10.70 -26.21 -18.02
N GLU A 437 11.94 -26.75 -17.84
CA GLU A 437 12.44 -27.26 -16.56
C GLU A 437 12.66 -26.19 -15.47
N PHE A 438 12.70 -24.92 -15.85
CA PHE A 438 12.81 -23.77 -14.91
C PHE A 438 11.46 -23.17 -14.57
N HIS A 439 10.35 -23.80 -15.03
CA HIS A 439 9.01 -23.29 -14.80
C HIS A 439 8.64 -23.23 -13.32
N ILE A 440 8.23 -22.06 -12.87
CA ILE A 440 7.67 -21.83 -11.53
C ILE A 440 6.16 -21.91 -11.64
N HIS A 441 5.59 -22.96 -11.07
CA HIS A 441 4.14 -23.14 -11.00
C HIS A 441 3.62 -22.32 -9.81
N GLU A 442 2.83 -21.28 -10.09
CA GLU A 442 2.40 -20.30 -9.08
C GLU A 442 1.76 -20.93 -7.84
N GLY A 443 0.77 -21.81 -8.00
CA GLY A 443 0.09 -22.45 -6.87
C GLY A 443 1.02 -23.31 -6.01
N ILE A 444 2.00 -24.02 -6.62
CA ILE A 444 2.99 -24.80 -5.88
C ILE A 444 4.00 -23.89 -5.19
N ALA A 445 4.41 -22.80 -5.84
CA ALA A 445 5.31 -21.83 -5.24
C ALA A 445 4.66 -21.15 -4.01
N HIS A 446 3.39 -20.75 -4.11
CA HIS A 446 2.64 -20.23 -2.95
C HIS A 446 2.52 -21.26 -1.84
N GLU A 447 2.26 -22.53 -2.14
CA GLU A 447 2.19 -23.63 -1.17
C GLU A 447 3.52 -23.78 -0.41
N HIS A 448 4.65 -23.83 -1.12
CA HIS A 448 5.98 -23.91 -0.50
C HIS A 448 6.26 -22.70 0.39
N ILE A 449 5.99 -21.48 -0.10
CA ILE A 449 6.15 -20.25 0.69
C ILE A 449 5.32 -20.33 1.98
N VAL A 450 4.03 -20.66 1.88
CA VAL A 450 3.15 -20.79 3.05
C VAL A 450 3.71 -21.77 4.06
N ARG A 451 4.21 -22.91 3.62
CA ARG A 451 4.79 -23.92 4.53
C ARG A 451 6.00 -23.38 5.28
N HIS A 452 6.84 -22.58 4.63
CA HIS A 452 7.95 -21.89 5.31
C HIS A 452 7.44 -20.84 6.30
N LEU A 453 6.43 -20.05 5.94
CA LEU A 453 5.84 -19.06 6.83
C LEU A 453 5.19 -19.69 8.07
N LEU A 454 4.42 -20.77 7.88
CA LEU A 454 3.81 -21.51 9.01
C LEU A 454 4.87 -22.11 9.92
N ARG A 455 5.93 -22.71 9.36
CA ARG A 455 7.06 -23.23 10.16
C ARG A 455 7.75 -22.11 10.93
N TYR A 456 8.05 -20.99 10.30
CA TYR A 456 8.66 -19.84 10.95
C TYR A 456 7.83 -19.35 12.15
N ILE A 457 6.50 -19.25 12.01
CA ILE A 457 5.60 -18.85 13.10
C ILE A 457 5.69 -19.83 14.29
N GLN A 458 5.88 -21.11 14.03
CA GLN A 458 5.91 -22.16 15.06
C GLN A 458 7.25 -22.29 15.78
N GLU A 459 8.36 -22.24 15.05
CA GLU A 459 9.69 -22.65 15.54
C GLU A 459 10.48 -21.51 16.18
N TYR A 460 10.18 -20.26 15.87
CA TYR A 460 11.05 -19.15 16.26
C TYR A 460 10.81 -18.65 17.70
N SER A 461 11.91 -18.39 18.45
CA SER A 461 11.91 -17.83 19.81
C SER A 461 12.31 -16.34 19.79
N ASN A 462 11.86 -15.57 20.79
CA ASN A 462 11.86 -14.08 20.85
C ASN A 462 13.23 -13.34 20.91
N ASP A 463 14.34 -13.91 20.44
CA ASP A 463 15.68 -13.42 20.80
C ASP A 463 16.47 -12.67 19.71
N ALA A 464 15.89 -12.27 18.57
CA ALA A 464 16.66 -11.67 17.46
C ALA A 464 16.11 -10.32 16.97
N GLU A 465 16.97 -9.28 16.85
CA GLU A 465 16.65 -7.93 16.31
C GLU A 465 16.06 -7.94 14.88
N ASP A 466 16.43 -8.92 14.04
CA ASP A 466 15.92 -9.06 12.66
C ASP A 466 14.49 -9.60 12.58
N GLN A 467 13.98 -10.14 13.66
CA GLN A 467 12.71 -10.85 13.74
C GLN A 467 11.51 -9.94 13.48
N TYR A 468 11.49 -8.75 14.05
CA TYR A 468 10.41 -7.79 13.90
C TYR A 468 10.11 -7.41 12.43
N SER A 469 11.16 -7.28 11.63
CA SER A 469 11.01 -6.96 10.20
C SER A 469 10.42 -8.12 9.39
N CYS A 470 10.79 -9.37 9.73
CA CYS A 470 10.21 -10.58 9.12
C CYS A 470 8.75 -10.76 9.50
N ASP A 471 8.40 -10.56 10.77
CA ASP A 471 7.04 -10.72 11.27
C ASP A 471 6.05 -9.82 10.53
N LYS A 472 6.39 -8.56 10.29
CA LYS A 472 5.53 -7.65 9.49
C LYS A 472 5.25 -8.15 8.08
N ILE A 473 6.24 -8.74 7.42
CA ILE A 473 6.10 -9.29 6.08
C ILE A 473 5.15 -10.48 6.11
N ILE A 474 5.39 -11.40 7.05
CA ILE A 474 4.63 -12.63 7.20
C ILE A 474 3.16 -12.33 7.48
N PHE A 475 2.89 -11.42 8.41
CA PHE A 475 1.52 -11.05 8.77
C PHE A 475 0.77 -10.38 7.63
N GLY A 476 1.44 -9.56 6.82
CA GLY A 476 0.82 -8.90 5.67
C GLY A 476 0.56 -9.82 4.46
N SER A 477 1.29 -10.93 4.35
CA SER A 477 1.28 -11.76 3.14
C SER A 477 0.65 -13.15 3.31
N LEU A 478 0.63 -13.70 4.53
CA LEU A 478 0.22 -15.10 4.77
C LEU A 478 -1.16 -15.44 4.19
N THR A 479 -2.16 -14.60 4.43
CA THR A 479 -3.52 -14.85 3.95
C THR A 479 -3.58 -14.85 2.42
N SER A 480 -2.93 -13.88 1.78
CA SER A 480 -2.89 -13.81 0.31
C SER A 480 -2.14 -15.00 -0.29
N MET A 481 -1.04 -15.43 0.33
CA MET A 481 -0.31 -16.62 -0.11
C MET A 481 -1.16 -17.87 0.02
N LEU A 482 -1.90 -18.04 1.13
CA LEU A 482 -2.82 -19.16 1.34
C LEU A 482 -3.95 -19.23 0.32
N LEU A 483 -4.52 -18.07 -0.04
CA LEU A 483 -5.60 -18.01 -1.04
C LEU A 483 -5.16 -18.47 -2.44
N ASN A 484 -3.89 -18.30 -2.78
CA ASN A 484 -3.31 -18.65 -4.06
C ASN A 484 -2.55 -20.00 -4.05
N ALA A 485 -2.39 -20.63 -2.89
CA ALA A 485 -1.64 -21.87 -2.75
C ALA A 485 -2.40 -23.08 -3.30
N SER A 486 -1.67 -23.98 -3.94
CA SER A 486 -2.19 -25.32 -4.25
C SER A 486 -2.40 -26.09 -2.94
N LEU A 487 -3.61 -26.61 -2.73
CA LEU A 487 -3.93 -27.37 -1.53
C LEU A 487 -3.36 -28.78 -1.65
N THR A 488 -2.23 -29.02 -0.99
CA THR A 488 -1.59 -30.32 -0.90
C THR A 488 -1.90 -31.00 0.45
N LYS A 489 -1.73 -32.30 0.49
CA LYS A 489 -1.86 -33.07 1.74
C LYS A 489 -0.87 -32.56 2.80
N GLU A 490 0.33 -32.21 2.37
CA GLU A 490 1.41 -31.71 3.21
C GLU A 490 1.05 -30.37 3.84
N LEU A 491 0.51 -29.43 3.06
CA LEU A 491 0.03 -28.13 3.55
C LEU A 491 -1.11 -28.32 4.56
N LEU A 492 -2.10 -29.15 4.22
CA LEU A 492 -3.23 -29.42 5.13
C LEU A 492 -2.79 -30.07 6.44
N LEU A 493 -1.81 -30.96 6.42
CA LEU A 493 -1.23 -31.54 7.65
C LEU A 493 -0.57 -30.47 8.50
N GLN A 494 0.19 -29.56 7.90
CA GLN A 494 0.85 -28.48 8.62
C GLN A 494 -0.15 -27.47 9.21
N CYS A 495 -1.33 -27.30 8.57
CA CYS A 495 -2.41 -26.48 9.12
C CYS A 495 -2.96 -27.04 10.46
N PHE A 496 -2.89 -28.35 10.73
CA PHE A 496 -3.25 -28.91 12.04
C PHE A 496 -2.27 -28.53 13.14
N ASP A 497 -1.02 -28.26 12.81
CA ASP A 497 0.02 -27.83 13.75
C ASP A 497 0.02 -26.31 13.97
N PHE A 498 -0.80 -25.56 13.23
CA PHE A 498 -0.90 -24.11 13.35
C PHE A 498 -1.49 -23.70 14.70
N ASP A 499 -0.80 -22.75 15.39
CA ASP A 499 -1.26 -22.18 16.66
C ASP A 499 -1.73 -20.73 16.46
N PRO A 500 -3.05 -20.49 16.35
CA PRO A 500 -3.62 -19.15 16.23
C PRO A 500 -3.25 -18.22 17.40
N VAL A 501 -3.14 -18.77 18.61
CA VAL A 501 -2.82 -17.98 19.81
C VAL A 501 -1.40 -17.45 19.73
N LYS A 502 -0.45 -18.31 19.39
CA LYS A 502 0.95 -17.90 19.21
C LYS A 502 1.10 -16.87 18.10
N TRP A 503 0.41 -17.08 16.99
CA TRP A 503 0.44 -16.15 15.85
C TRP A 503 -0.13 -14.78 16.21
N VAL A 504 -1.31 -14.71 16.85
CA VAL A 504 -1.93 -13.44 17.28
C VAL A 504 -1.09 -12.75 18.34
N SER A 505 -0.54 -13.47 19.33
CA SER A 505 0.32 -12.89 20.35
C SER A 505 1.51 -12.16 19.75
N ARG A 506 2.21 -12.78 18.81
CA ARG A 506 3.35 -12.17 18.10
C ARG A 506 2.94 -10.99 17.24
N LEU A 507 1.81 -11.11 16.56
CA LEU A 507 1.23 -10.04 15.79
C LEU A 507 1.00 -8.79 16.67
N LEU A 508 0.41 -8.95 17.84
CA LEU A 508 0.18 -7.85 18.80
C LEU A 508 1.50 -7.28 19.36
N GLU A 509 2.51 -8.10 19.62
CA GLU A 509 3.85 -7.65 20.03
C GLU A 509 4.49 -6.74 18.98
N CYS A 510 4.46 -7.11 17.70
CA CYS A 510 4.97 -6.31 16.59
C CYS A 510 4.34 -4.91 16.52
N PHE A 511 3.05 -4.79 16.86
CA PHE A 511 2.38 -3.49 16.86
C PHE A 511 2.68 -2.64 18.10
N ARG A 512 2.94 -3.26 19.25
CA ARG A 512 3.32 -2.56 20.48
C ARG A 512 4.70 -1.88 20.36
N GLU A 513 5.66 -2.56 19.74
CA GLU A 513 7.02 -2.05 19.55
C GLU A 513 7.09 -0.82 18.63
N ASP A 514 6.17 -0.68 17.68
CA ASP A 514 6.13 0.47 16.76
C ASP A 514 5.69 1.79 17.40
N ASN A 515 5.40 1.82 18.72
CA ASN A 515 4.86 2.99 19.44
C ASN A 515 3.63 3.63 18.75
N ARG A 516 3.03 2.94 17.79
CA ARG A 516 1.80 3.35 17.15
C ARG A 516 0.66 2.84 18.01
N ARG A 517 -0.24 3.71 18.38
CA ARG A 517 -1.47 3.28 19.05
C ARG A 517 -2.10 2.20 18.19
N VAL A 518 -2.26 1.00 18.74
CA VAL A 518 -2.83 -0.19 18.06
C VAL A 518 -4.16 0.13 17.34
N THR A 519 -4.79 1.21 17.74
CA THR A 519 -6.10 1.65 17.27
C THR A 519 -6.15 2.31 15.89
N SER A 520 -5.01 2.80 15.35
CA SER A 520 -5.05 3.62 14.12
C SER A 520 -4.48 2.96 12.87
N THR A 521 -3.84 1.78 12.98
CA THR A 521 -3.14 1.18 11.83
C THR A 521 -3.23 -0.35 11.74
N PHE A 522 -3.90 -1.02 12.71
CA PHE A 522 -3.99 -2.47 12.69
C PHE A 522 -5.27 -2.93 11.99
N ASP A 523 -5.11 -3.58 10.86
CA ASP A 523 -6.22 -4.21 10.15
C ASP A 523 -6.49 -5.62 10.68
N TYR A 524 -7.38 -5.74 11.69
CA TYR A 524 -7.81 -7.03 12.23
C TYR A 524 -8.49 -7.92 11.19
N THR A 525 -8.78 -7.41 10.00
CA THR A 525 -9.34 -8.22 8.91
C THR A 525 -8.41 -9.36 8.52
N ILE A 526 -7.09 -9.17 8.62
CA ILE A 526 -6.10 -10.22 8.35
C ILE A 526 -6.37 -11.47 9.21
N VAL A 527 -6.68 -11.27 10.50
CA VAL A 527 -6.99 -12.37 11.42
C VAL A 527 -8.30 -13.05 11.05
N MET A 528 -9.31 -12.25 10.70
CA MET A 528 -10.63 -12.76 10.31
C MET A 528 -10.59 -13.48 8.96
N GLU A 529 -9.83 -12.97 8.00
CA GLU A 529 -9.63 -13.60 6.69
C GLU A 529 -8.92 -14.95 6.85
N LEU A 530 -7.88 -14.99 7.67
CA LEU A 530 -7.16 -16.24 7.95
C LEU A 530 -8.08 -17.26 8.62
N HIS A 531 -8.82 -16.85 9.67
CA HIS A 531 -9.80 -17.72 10.32
C HIS A 531 -10.86 -18.23 9.34
N GLN A 532 -11.41 -17.34 8.50
CA GLN A 532 -12.40 -17.70 7.48
C GLN A 532 -11.82 -18.69 6.48
N TRP A 533 -10.57 -18.50 6.05
CA TRP A 533 -9.90 -19.45 5.18
C TRP A 533 -9.86 -20.86 5.82
N PHE A 534 -9.43 -20.97 7.11
CA PHE A 534 -9.42 -22.24 7.83
C PHE A 534 -10.81 -22.89 7.89
N LEU A 535 -11.86 -22.11 8.12
CA LEU A 535 -13.25 -22.60 8.15
C LEU A 535 -13.68 -23.22 6.80
N THR A 536 -13.17 -22.69 5.68
CA THR A 536 -13.54 -23.17 4.34
C THR A 536 -12.79 -24.43 3.92
N GLN A 537 -11.75 -24.87 4.65
CA GLN A 537 -10.91 -26.00 4.24
C GLN A 537 -11.47 -27.38 4.61
N GLU A 538 -12.59 -27.49 5.33
CA GLU A 538 -13.12 -28.78 5.78
C GLU A 538 -13.40 -29.79 4.64
N ALA A 539 -13.89 -29.32 3.49
CA ALA A 539 -14.11 -30.18 2.32
C ALA A 539 -12.79 -30.75 1.79
N ASN A 540 -11.75 -29.92 1.73
CA ASN A 540 -10.42 -30.32 1.28
C ASN A 540 -9.73 -31.27 2.28
N VAL A 541 -9.95 -31.07 3.59
CA VAL A 541 -9.48 -31.97 4.64
C VAL A 541 -10.15 -33.33 4.50
N LEU A 542 -11.46 -33.37 4.27
CA LEU A 542 -12.21 -34.61 4.03
C LEU A 542 -11.68 -35.38 2.81
N GLU A 543 -11.42 -34.67 1.71
CA GLU A 543 -10.94 -35.23 0.46
C GLU A 543 -9.52 -35.82 0.60
N HIS A 544 -8.58 -35.06 1.19
CA HIS A 544 -7.15 -35.41 1.22
C HIS A 544 -6.72 -36.20 2.44
N LEU A 545 -7.39 -36.03 3.58
CA LEU A 545 -7.00 -36.62 4.87
C LEU A 545 -8.03 -37.61 5.42
N GLY A 546 -9.23 -37.68 4.84
CA GLY A 546 -10.29 -38.61 5.20
C GLY A 546 -11.24 -38.11 6.31
N PRO A 547 -12.36 -38.84 6.57
CA PRO A 547 -13.50 -38.35 7.36
C PRO A 547 -13.27 -38.31 8.89
N THR A 548 -12.15 -38.80 9.38
CA THR A 548 -11.85 -38.84 10.82
C THR A 548 -11.16 -37.59 11.35
N ARG A 549 -10.83 -36.65 10.48
CA ARG A 549 -10.15 -35.40 10.81
C ARG A 549 -11.02 -34.20 10.51
N SER A 550 -11.10 -33.27 11.44
CA SER A 550 -11.75 -31.96 11.26
C SER A 550 -10.79 -30.88 11.73
N LEU A 551 -10.40 -30.01 10.83
CA LEU A 551 -9.51 -28.88 11.13
C LEU A 551 -10.22 -27.85 12.01
N ASN A 552 -11.49 -27.56 11.73
CA ASN A 552 -12.29 -26.64 12.51
C ASN A 552 -12.48 -27.10 13.96
N ALA A 553 -12.83 -28.38 14.17
CA ALA A 553 -12.95 -28.93 15.52
C ALA A 553 -11.61 -28.91 16.28
N HIS A 554 -10.49 -29.13 15.58
CA HIS A 554 -9.15 -29.13 16.18
C HIS A 554 -8.73 -27.73 16.62
N LEU A 555 -8.96 -26.71 15.80
CA LEU A 555 -8.50 -25.33 16.03
C LEU A 555 -9.51 -24.42 16.73
N SER A 556 -10.77 -24.83 16.92
CA SER A 556 -11.85 -23.96 17.40
C SER A 556 -11.53 -23.26 18.72
N ARG A 557 -11.02 -24.02 19.70
CA ARG A 557 -10.66 -23.45 21.02
C ARG A 557 -9.47 -22.50 20.94
N SER A 558 -8.48 -22.80 20.13
CA SER A 558 -7.30 -21.94 19.95
C SER A 558 -7.69 -20.61 19.27
N TRP A 559 -8.63 -20.64 18.31
CA TRP A 559 -9.17 -19.45 17.71
C TRP A 559 -9.98 -18.59 18.70
N GLU A 560 -10.79 -19.21 19.58
CA GLU A 560 -11.49 -18.48 20.64
C GLU A 560 -10.51 -17.72 21.54
N VAL A 561 -9.45 -18.37 22.00
CA VAL A 561 -8.42 -17.73 22.82
C VAL A 561 -7.67 -16.63 22.04
N ALA A 562 -7.38 -16.84 20.76
CA ALA A 562 -6.74 -15.83 19.91
C ALA A 562 -7.59 -14.58 19.75
N PHE A 563 -8.91 -14.73 19.58
CA PHE A 563 -9.85 -13.61 19.54
C PHE A 563 -9.95 -12.88 20.88
N ASP A 564 -9.86 -13.60 22.02
CA ASP A 564 -9.85 -12.97 23.34
C ASP A 564 -8.63 -12.06 23.52
N LEU A 565 -7.46 -12.47 23.04
CA LEU A 565 -6.26 -11.62 23.06
C LEU A 565 -6.44 -10.33 22.25
N ILE A 566 -7.06 -10.41 21.09
CA ILE A 566 -7.39 -9.24 20.27
C ILE A 566 -8.35 -8.32 21.02
N CYS A 567 -9.43 -8.87 21.58
CA CYS A 567 -10.43 -8.11 22.31
C CYS A 567 -9.82 -7.42 23.55
N GLU A 568 -8.93 -8.12 24.28
CA GLU A 568 -8.20 -7.57 25.41
C GLU A 568 -7.31 -6.40 24.99
N GLU A 569 -6.54 -6.56 23.90
CA GLU A 569 -5.66 -5.49 23.38
C GLU A 569 -6.45 -4.27 22.93
N MET A 570 -7.57 -4.49 22.23
CA MET A 570 -8.47 -3.43 21.84
C MET A 570 -9.01 -2.67 23.07
N CYS A 571 -9.48 -3.38 24.08
CA CYS A 571 -9.96 -2.77 25.32
C CYS A 571 -8.84 -2.02 26.04
N ARG A 572 -7.65 -2.58 26.14
CA ARG A 572 -6.50 -1.94 26.75
C ARG A 572 -6.13 -0.62 26.08
N SER A 573 -6.02 -0.62 24.75
CA SER A 573 -5.75 0.59 23.96
C SER A 573 -6.78 1.69 24.17
N LEU A 574 -8.07 1.33 24.32
CA LEU A 574 -9.12 2.28 24.64
C LEU A 574 -8.94 2.90 26.03
N TYR A 575 -8.62 2.07 27.03
CA TYR A 575 -8.50 2.50 28.43
C TYR A 575 -7.22 3.32 28.71
N GLU A 576 -6.15 3.15 27.94
CA GLU A 576 -4.93 3.95 28.05
C GLU A 576 -5.14 5.43 27.69
N GLY A 577 -6.15 5.76 26.88
CA GLY A 577 -6.48 7.14 26.53
C GLY A 577 -7.22 7.86 27.66
N ASN A 578 -8.49 7.56 27.84
CA ASN A 578 -9.35 8.10 28.89
C ASN A 578 -10.27 6.99 29.43
N PRO A 579 -10.06 6.50 30.67
CA PRO A 579 -10.79 5.37 31.22
C PRO A 579 -12.32 5.57 31.26
N LYS A 580 -12.79 6.79 31.47
CA LYS A 580 -14.24 7.10 31.49
C LYS A 580 -14.84 6.98 30.08
N THR A 581 -14.19 7.57 29.10
CA THR A 581 -14.59 7.47 27.68
C THR A 581 -14.55 6.02 27.20
N ALA A 582 -13.46 5.31 27.53
CA ALA A 582 -13.29 3.91 27.16
C ALA A 582 -14.39 3.00 27.73
N GLY A 583 -14.79 3.22 28.97
CA GLY A 583 -15.91 2.52 29.58
C GLY A 583 -17.22 2.73 28.85
N ASN A 584 -17.51 3.97 28.44
CA ASN A 584 -18.72 4.31 27.68
C ASN A 584 -18.68 3.69 26.27
N VAL A 585 -17.54 3.76 25.58
CA VAL A 585 -17.34 3.14 24.26
C VAL A 585 -17.53 1.62 24.32
N ALA A 586 -16.85 0.94 25.26
CA ALA A 586 -16.99 -0.49 25.45
C ALA A 586 -18.45 -0.90 25.75
N THR A 587 -19.17 -0.11 26.54
CA THR A 587 -20.56 -0.34 26.86
C THR A 587 -21.48 -0.11 25.64
N ALA A 588 -21.24 0.95 24.89
CA ALA A 588 -22.05 1.27 23.70
C ALA A 588 -21.92 0.18 22.62
N ILE A 589 -20.75 -0.43 22.44
CA ILE A 589 -20.54 -1.53 21.50
C ILE A 589 -21.41 -2.74 21.81
N THR A 590 -21.84 -2.93 23.05
CA THR A 590 -22.74 -4.05 23.39
C THR A 590 -24.15 -3.91 22.83
N HIS A 591 -24.49 -2.76 22.21
CA HIS A 591 -25.84 -2.54 21.65
C HIS A 591 -26.07 -3.39 20.38
N PRO A 592 -27.21 -4.11 20.29
CA PRO A 592 -27.48 -5.01 19.16
C PRO A 592 -27.58 -4.32 17.80
N GLU A 593 -28.05 -3.07 17.72
CA GLU A 593 -28.23 -2.32 16.47
C GLU A 593 -26.90 -1.95 15.78
N ILE A 594 -25.80 -1.91 16.51
CA ILE A 594 -24.46 -1.72 15.94
C ILE A 594 -24.09 -2.83 14.95
N LEU A 595 -24.70 -4.02 15.11
CA LEU A 595 -24.52 -5.15 14.20
C LEU A 595 -25.22 -5.01 12.85
N VAL A 596 -26.32 -4.27 12.80
CA VAL A 596 -27.30 -4.33 11.70
C VAL A 596 -27.22 -3.10 10.80
N ASN A 597 -26.77 -1.96 11.32
CA ASN A 597 -26.79 -0.69 10.58
C ASN A 597 -25.39 -0.33 10.04
N PRO A 598 -25.17 -0.30 8.70
CA PRO A 598 -23.89 0.09 8.11
C PRO A 598 -23.48 1.54 8.42
N THR A 599 -24.45 2.43 8.72
CA THR A 599 -24.21 3.85 9.05
C THR A 599 -23.99 4.08 10.54
N ALA A 600 -24.30 3.10 11.41
CA ALA A 600 -24.10 3.22 12.86
C ALA A 600 -22.66 3.51 13.26
N GLY A 601 -21.70 3.24 12.34
CA GLY A 601 -20.30 3.51 12.51
C GLY A 601 -19.96 4.98 12.58
N SER A 602 -20.41 5.74 11.61
CA SER A 602 -20.21 7.18 11.56
C SER A 602 -20.94 7.91 12.71
N GLU A 603 -22.14 7.45 13.02
CA GLU A 603 -22.91 7.98 14.16
C GLU A 603 -22.22 7.72 15.50
N PHE A 604 -21.59 6.54 15.65
CA PHE A 604 -20.82 6.17 16.85
C PHE A 604 -19.55 7.01 16.99
N GLU A 605 -18.81 7.21 15.92
CA GLU A 605 -17.62 8.06 15.88
C GLU A 605 -17.96 9.51 16.23
N LEU A 606 -19.06 10.04 15.74
CA LEU A 606 -19.55 11.38 16.05
C LEU A 606 -19.88 11.54 17.54
N VAL A 607 -20.47 10.53 18.17
CA VAL A 607 -20.85 10.59 19.60
C VAL A 607 -19.66 10.50 20.52
N PHE A 608 -18.66 9.66 20.21
CA PHE A 608 -17.57 9.34 21.12
C PHE A 608 -16.23 9.98 20.74
N GLY A 609 -16.14 10.62 19.57
CA GLY A 609 -14.89 11.22 19.05
C GLY A 609 -13.76 10.19 18.85
N VAL A 610 -14.12 8.91 18.69
CA VAL A 610 -13.19 7.78 18.59
C VAL A 610 -13.35 7.13 17.24
N GLU A 611 -12.42 7.36 16.35
CA GLU A 611 -12.31 6.83 14.99
C GLU A 611 -12.08 5.29 14.94
N PHE A 612 -12.38 4.60 16.02
CA PHE A 612 -11.75 3.37 16.41
C PHE A 612 -12.29 2.07 15.77
N TYR A 613 -13.58 1.96 15.49
CA TYR A 613 -14.18 0.63 15.30
C TYR A 613 -14.53 0.26 13.87
N PHE A 614 -14.68 1.22 13.01
CA PHE A 614 -15.26 1.00 11.68
C PHE A 614 -14.23 0.96 10.57
N THR A 615 -13.04 1.51 10.81
CA THR A 615 -11.87 1.36 9.93
C THR A 615 -11.10 0.06 10.15
N VAL A 616 -11.27 -0.55 11.32
CA VAL A 616 -10.51 -1.76 11.75
C VAL A 616 -10.97 -3.03 11.04
N PHE A 617 -12.25 -3.13 10.66
CA PHE A 617 -12.77 -4.28 9.94
C PHE A 617 -13.29 -3.89 8.57
N ARG A 618 -12.86 -4.58 7.51
CA ARG A 618 -13.49 -4.45 6.19
C ARG A 618 -15.00 -4.73 6.30
N PRO A 619 -15.86 -4.12 5.48
CA PRO A 619 -17.32 -4.28 5.57
C PRO A 619 -17.78 -5.74 5.66
N THR A 620 -17.08 -6.66 4.98
CA THR A 620 -17.38 -8.10 4.94
C THR A 620 -17.20 -8.81 6.28
N PHE A 621 -16.29 -8.33 7.14
CA PHE A 621 -15.96 -8.97 8.43
C PHE A 621 -16.36 -8.16 9.65
N ARG A 622 -16.88 -6.95 9.45
CA ARG A 622 -17.29 -6.04 10.54
C ARG A 622 -18.26 -6.71 11.50
N GLN A 623 -19.28 -7.38 10.98
CA GLN A 623 -20.30 -8.03 11.81
C GLN A 623 -19.70 -9.13 12.70
N SER A 624 -18.83 -9.98 12.17
CA SER A 624 -18.19 -11.06 12.93
C SER A 624 -17.25 -10.55 14.02
N GLY A 625 -16.46 -9.51 13.73
CA GLY A 625 -15.59 -8.85 14.71
C GLY A 625 -16.39 -8.19 15.85
N ILE A 626 -17.45 -7.48 15.54
CA ILE A 626 -18.31 -6.86 16.56
C ILE A 626 -18.98 -7.94 17.44
N VAL A 627 -19.45 -9.05 16.85
CA VAL A 627 -20.02 -10.17 17.64
C VAL A 627 -18.98 -10.76 18.60
N ALA A 628 -17.73 -10.92 18.16
CA ALA A 628 -16.67 -11.45 19.01
C ALA A 628 -16.42 -10.54 20.22
N ILE A 629 -16.23 -9.23 19.99
CA ILE A 629 -15.99 -8.28 21.08
C ILE A 629 -17.19 -8.12 22.00
N GLN A 630 -18.43 -8.17 21.49
CA GLN A 630 -19.62 -8.14 22.33
C GLN A 630 -19.73 -9.37 23.24
N LYS A 631 -19.38 -10.56 22.74
CA LYS A 631 -19.32 -11.78 23.56
C LYS A 631 -18.24 -11.66 24.64
N TYR A 632 -17.06 -11.17 24.28
CA TYR A 632 -15.96 -10.93 25.22
C TYR A 632 -16.39 -9.99 26.36
N LEU A 633 -16.89 -8.80 26.04
CA LEU A 633 -17.27 -7.78 27.02
C LEU A 633 -18.43 -8.20 27.95
N ARG A 634 -19.23 -9.19 27.58
CA ARG A 634 -20.35 -9.72 28.37
C ARG A 634 -19.99 -10.94 29.22
N ASP A 635 -18.74 -11.42 29.12
CA ASP A 635 -18.26 -12.56 29.87
C ASP A 635 -17.25 -12.10 30.94
N GLN A 636 -17.66 -12.17 32.21
CA GLN A 636 -16.86 -11.66 33.33
C GLN A 636 -15.54 -12.42 33.53
N GLU A 637 -15.53 -13.73 33.26
CA GLU A 637 -14.31 -14.55 33.42
C GLU A 637 -13.28 -14.20 32.34
N ARG A 638 -13.74 -13.92 31.11
CA ARG A 638 -12.89 -13.58 29.96
C ARG A 638 -12.44 -12.13 29.99
N ALA A 639 -13.35 -11.20 30.19
CA ALA A 639 -13.08 -9.75 30.08
C ALA A 639 -12.48 -9.14 31.36
N GLY A 640 -12.61 -9.80 32.52
CA GLY A 640 -12.03 -9.30 33.78
C GLY A 640 -12.42 -7.85 34.08
N CYS A 641 -11.47 -6.92 34.13
CA CYS A 641 -11.71 -5.51 34.40
C CYS A 641 -12.45 -4.78 33.27
N TYR A 642 -12.48 -5.31 32.05
CA TYR A 642 -13.22 -4.75 30.92
C TYR A 642 -14.68 -5.20 30.85
N PHE A 643 -15.07 -6.16 31.66
CA PHE A 643 -16.45 -6.65 31.73
C PHE A 643 -17.45 -5.49 31.87
N VAL A 644 -18.53 -5.51 31.06
CA VAL A 644 -19.54 -4.44 31.05
C VAL A 644 -20.66 -4.83 32.02
N ASP A 645 -20.66 -4.22 33.19
CA ASP A 645 -21.65 -4.37 34.25
C ASP A 645 -22.74 -3.28 34.22
N GLY A 646 -23.70 -3.37 35.13
CA GLY A 646 -24.76 -2.40 35.26
C GLY A 646 -24.30 -0.98 35.60
N GLY A 647 -23.17 -0.84 36.29
CA GLY A 647 -22.56 0.45 36.61
C GLY A 647 -21.99 1.15 35.36
N LYS A 648 -21.36 0.38 34.44
CA LYS A 648 -20.89 0.90 33.15
C LYS A 648 -22.08 1.31 32.26
N TYR A 649 -23.16 0.52 32.25
CA TYR A 649 -24.36 0.92 31.54
C TYR A 649 -24.98 2.23 32.12
N ALA A 650 -24.94 2.40 33.44
CA ALA A 650 -25.45 3.63 34.07
C ALA A 650 -24.57 4.86 33.69
N SER A 651 -23.23 4.70 33.66
CA SER A 651 -22.30 5.75 33.24
C SER A 651 -22.49 6.17 31.80
N LEU A 652 -22.75 5.20 30.89
CA LEU A 652 -23.05 5.49 29.49
C LEU A 652 -24.41 6.23 29.38
N CYS A 653 -25.42 5.82 30.10
CA CYS A 653 -26.70 6.49 30.07
C CYS A 653 -26.60 7.96 30.52
N ILE A 654 -25.81 8.26 31.55
CA ILE A 654 -25.53 9.64 31.97
C ILE A 654 -24.94 10.42 30.80
N TYR A 655 -23.89 9.90 30.15
CA TYR A 655 -23.28 10.55 29.01
C TYR A 655 -24.25 10.80 27.85
N LEU A 656 -25.07 9.79 27.48
CA LEU A 656 -26.05 9.93 26.41
C LEU A 656 -27.15 10.97 26.76
N PHE A 657 -27.56 11.08 28.04
CA PHE A 657 -28.43 12.15 28.49
C PHE A 657 -27.78 13.53 28.38
N GLU A 658 -26.48 13.63 28.69
CA GLU A 658 -25.70 14.89 28.54
C GLU A 658 -25.64 15.32 27.09
N VAL A 659 -25.42 14.39 26.14
CA VAL A 659 -25.45 14.65 24.68
C VAL A 659 -26.82 15.22 24.26
N ILE A 660 -27.92 14.60 24.70
CA ILE A 660 -29.25 15.05 24.38
C ILE A 660 -29.55 16.47 24.94
N LEU A 661 -29.07 16.76 26.15
CA LEU A 661 -29.22 18.08 26.78
C LEU A 661 -28.36 19.16 26.15
N ALA A 662 -27.15 18.83 25.72
CA ALA A 662 -26.26 19.78 25.06
C ALA A 662 -26.75 20.19 23.68
N PHE A 663 -27.22 19.25 22.90
CA PHE A 663 -27.84 19.54 21.60
C PHE A 663 -28.96 20.56 21.70
N ARG A 664 -29.76 20.47 22.77
CA ARG A 664 -30.81 21.44 23.03
C ARG A 664 -30.28 22.84 23.37
N ARG A 665 -29.22 22.94 24.20
CA ARG A 665 -28.64 24.24 24.56
C ARG A 665 -28.09 24.95 23.33
N SER A 666 -27.42 24.20 22.43
CA SER A 666 -26.95 24.72 21.15
C SER A 666 -28.11 25.25 20.28
N ALA A 667 -29.21 24.50 20.19
CA ALA A 667 -30.39 24.93 19.43
C ALA A 667 -31.09 26.13 20.03
N GLU A 668 -31.11 26.28 21.39
CA GLU A 668 -31.66 27.45 22.10
C GLU A 668 -30.72 28.65 21.95
N ASP A 669 -29.37 28.46 21.97
CA ASP A 669 -28.38 29.48 21.76
C ASP A 669 -28.31 29.96 20.30
N GLU A 670 -28.55 29.10 19.31
CA GLU A 670 -28.73 29.54 17.92
C GLU A 670 -29.98 30.36 17.73
N HIS A 671 -31.10 29.99 18.38
CA HIS A 671 -32.33 30.79 18.35
C HIS A 671 -32.12 32.13 19.07
N ALA A 672 -31.43 32.14 20.23
CA ALA A 672 -31.10 33.34 20.97
C ALA A 672 -30.06 34.20 20.23
N LYS A 673 -29.07 33.58 19.54
CA LYS A 673 -28.09 34.28 18.68
C LYS A 673 -28.73 34.82 17.39
N GLN A 674 -29.76 34.17 16.88
CA GLN A 674 -30.59 34.70 15.79
C GLN A 674 -31.38 35.92 16.24
N GLU A 675 -31.92 35.91 17.48
CA GLU A 675 -32.58 37.06 18.10
C GLU A 675 -31.58 38.11 18.62
N GLU A 676 -30.34 37.78 18.93
CA GLU A 676 -29.27 38.65 19.43
C GLU A 676 -28.32 39.15 18.34
N ARG A 677 -28.23 38.49 17.19
CA ARG A 677 -27.66 39.09 15.95
C ARG A 677 -28.45 40.32 15.52
N ASP A 678 -29.68 40.44 15.95
CA ASP A 678 -30.43 41.68 15.92
C ASP A 678 -30.07 42.68 17.08
N ARG A 679 -29.24 42.27 18.06
CA ARG A 679 -28.82 43.05 19.23
C ARG A 679 -27.41 42.76 19.76
N ASN A 680 -26.38 43.12 18.99
CA ASN A 680 -25.01 43.34 19.49
C ASN A 680 -24.23 42.18 20.14
N GLU A 681 -22.95 42.12 19.67
CA GLU A 681 -21.81 41.28 20.00
C GLU A 681 -21.37 41.23 21.47
N THR A 682 -20.68 40.17 21.79
CA THR A 682 -19.47 39.95 22.64
C THR A 682 -19.59 38.99 23.84
N SER A 683 -18.74 38.06 23.86
CA SER A 683 -17.65 37.64 24.80
C SER A 683 -17.68 36.21 25.37
N ASN A 684 -16.48 35.64 25.25
CA ASN A 684 -15.83 34.43 25.74
C ASN A 684 -16.01 34.06 27.23
N HIS A 685 -15.91 32.76 27.52
CA HIS A 685 -14.99 32.06 28.46
C HIS A 685 -15.39 30.59 28.62
N MET A 686 -14.62 29.67 28.54
CA MET A 686 -13.38 29.01 28.98
C MET A 686 -13.61 27.82 29.95
N ASN A 687 -13.09 26.66 29.53
CA ASN A 687 -12.44 25.54 30.23
C ASN A 687 -13.18 24.78 31.34
N ASP A 688 -13.44 23.51 31.04
CA ASP A 688 -13.11 22.36 31.90
C ASP A 688 -12.86 21.13 30.99
N GLU A 689 -11.98 20.22 31.43
CA GLU A 689 -11.53 18.97 30.72
C GLU A 689 -12.68 17.96 30.53
N TYR A 690 -13.71 18.35 29.77
CA TYR A 690 -14.78 17.48 29.31
C TYR A 690 -14.55 17.17 27.82
N MET A 691 -14.84 15.92 27.43
CA MET A 691 -15.00 15.62 26.00
C MET A 691 -15.97 16.62 25.38
N PRO A 692 -15.64 17.22 24.21
CA PRO A 692 -16.60 18.04 23.51
C PRO A 692 -17.82 17.19 23.16
N ILE A 693 -18.98 17.59 23.66
CA ILE A 693 -20.23 16.93 23.32
C ILE A 693 -20.57 17.33 21.89
N PRO A 694 -20.76 16.37 20.97
CA PRO A 694 -21.01 16.67 19.56
C PRO A 694 -22.34 17.41 19.39
N ASP A 695 -22.29 18.43 18.52
CA ASP A 695 -23.44 19.29 18.18
C ASP A 695 -24.07 18.84 16.85
N ASP A 696 -24.17 17.53 16.64
CA ASP A 696 -24.59 16.92 15.39
C ASP A 696 -25.93 16.19 15.54
N GLU A 697 -26.84 16.40 14.58
CA GLU A 697 -28.16 15.75 14.56
C GLU A 697 -28.04 14.22 14.49
N GLU A 698 -27.02 13.66 13.87
CA GLU A 698 -26.79 12.21 13.81
C GLU A 698 -26.34 11.64 15.16
N ALA A 699 -25.49 12.37 15.90
CA ALA A 699 -25.10 12.01 17.26
C ALA A 699 -26.34 11.99 18.19
N LEU A 700 -27.22 12.96 18.04
CA LEU A 700 -28.48 12.98 18.77
C LEU A 700 -29.38 11.79 18.44
N LYS A 701 -29.50 11.44 17.16
CA LYS A 701 -30.28 10.27 16.70
C LYS A 701 -29.72 8.97 17.29
N PHE A 702 -28.40 8.82 17.29
CA PHE A 702 -27.73 7.67 17.91
C PHE A 702 -28.02 7.59 19.43
N ALA A 703 -27.79 8.69 20.15
CA ALA A 703 -28.03 8.73 21.59
C ALA A 703 -29.49 8.35 21.93
N ILE A 704 -30.48 8.87 21.20
CA ILE A 704 -31.90 8.59 21.41
C ILE A 704 -32.26 7.13 21.08
N SER A 705 -31.71 6.58 19.99
CA SER A 705 -32.04 5.22 19.55
C SER A 705 -31.47 4.13 20.45
N THR A 706 -30.30 4.37 21.04
CA THR A 706 -29.57 3.37 21.83
C THR A 706 -29.88 3.45 23.34
N LEU A 707 -30.25 4.63 23.84
CA LEU A 707 -30.50 4.87 25.26
C LEU A 707 -31.46 3.88 25.94
N PRO A 708 -32.60 3.46 25.33
CA PRO A 708 -33.51 2.50 25.96
C PRO A 708 -32.90 1.14 26.27
N PHE A 709 -32.04 0.64 25.39
CA PHE A 709 -31.32 -0.62 25.61
C PHE A 709 -30.36 -0.49 26.78
N HIS A 710 -29.56 0.58 26.81
CA HIS A 710 -28.60 0.80 27.89
C HIS A 710 -29.25 1.05 29.24
N LEU A 711 -30.35 1.81 29.30
CA LEU A 711 -31.15 1.99 30.51
C LEU A 711 -31.69 0.67 31.08
N SER A 712 -32.09 -0.26 30.21
CA SER A 712 -32.61 -1.56 30.66
C SER A 712 -31.58 -2.46 31.33
N ASN A 713 -30.29 -2.18 31.11
CA ASN A 713 -29.14 -2.93 31.66
C ASN A 713 -28.40 -2.13 32.73
N ALA A 714 -28.75 -0.87 32.98
CA ALA A 714 -28.02 0.00 33.90
C ALA A 714 -28.43 -0.26 35.37
N ASP A 715 -27.46 -0.15 36.26
CA ASP A 715 -27.67 -0.11 37.70
C ASP A 715 -28.36 1.22 38.11
N TYR A 716 -29.13 1.15 39.14
CA TYR A 716 -29.72 2.36 39.74
C TYR A 716 -28.64 3.19 40.44
N ILE A 717 -28.45 4.42 39.98
CA ILE A 717 -27.65 5.44 40.67
C ILE A 717 -28.45 6.76 40.75
N PRO A 718 -28.34 7.53 41.86
CA PRO A 718 -29.14 8.76 42.05
C PRO A 718 -28.97 9.79 40.95
N GLU A 719 -27.76 9.96 40.42
CA GLU A 719 -27.42 10.91 39.36
C GLU A 719 -28.16 10.58 38.05
N LEU A 720 -28.20 9.31 37.66
CA LEU A 720 -28.95 8.85 36.49
C LEU A 720 -30.44 9.11 36.64
N ALA A 721 -31.00 8.89 37.85
CA ALA A 721 -32.41 9.16 38.15
C ALA A 721 -32.75 10.66 38.11
N GLU A 722 -31.83 11.53 38.51
CA GLU A 722 -31.98 12.99 38.45
C GLU A 722 -31.96 13.49 37.00
N LEU A 723 -30.99 13.07 36.22
CA LEU A 723 -30.86 13.42 34.80
C LEU A 723 -32.06 12.92 33.98
N SER A 724 -32.53 11.69 34.22
CA SER A 724 -33.69 11.14 33.51
C SER A 724 -34.95 11.93 33.80
N ARG A 725 -35.18 12.38 35.05
CA ARG A 725 -36.30 13.27 35.40
C ARG A 725 -36.18 14.64 34.72
N SER A 726 -34.96 15.19 34.64
CA SER A 726 -34.70 16.47 33.99
C SER A 726 -35.04 16.41 32.48
N VAL A 727 -34.64 15.36 31.79
CA VAL A 727 -34.92 15.15 30.37
C VAL A 727 -36.44 14.92 30.13
N LEU A 728 -37.07 14.12 30.95
CA LEU A 728 -38.52 13.85 30.87
C LEU A 728 -39.35 15.09 31.20
N ALA A 729 -38.99 15.85 32.26
CA ALA A 729 -39.65 17.06 32.67
C ALA A 729 -39.60 18.17 31.61
N GLN A 730 -38.58 18.17 30.76
CA GLN A 730 -38.43 19.16 29.70
C GLN A 730 -39.20 18.84 28.42
N LYS A 731 -40.03 17.78 28.39
CA LYS A 731 -40.85 17.38 27.22
C LYS A 731 -40.06 17.18 25.93
N ILE A 732 -38.77 16.86 26.03
CA ILE A 732 -37.92 16.62 24.87
C ILE A 732 -38.40 15.39 24.11
N VAL A 733 -38.82 14.36 24.85
CA VAL A 733 -39.31 13.08 24.32
C VAL A 733 -40.66 13.21 23.60
N GLU A 734 -41.54 14.13 24.00
CA GLU A 734 -42.89 14.30 23.42
C GLU A 734 -42.88 14.82 21.97
N LYS A 735 -41.83 15.50 21.54
CA LYS A 735 -41.71 16.03 20.17
C LYS A 735 -41.20 15.04 19.14
N MET A 736 -40.84 13.82 19.55
CA MET A 736 -40.24 12.79 18.65
C MET A 736 -41.20 11.60 18.44
N PRO A 737 -41.90 11.50 17.30
CA PRO A 737 -42.97 10.52 17.07
C PRO A 737 -42.57 9.03 17.17
N LYS A 738 -41.26 8.73 16.96
CA LYS A 738 -40.73 7.35 17.03
C LYS A 738 -40.41 6.87 18.45
N PHE A 739 -40.37 7.78 19.42
CA PHE A 739 -40.00 7.49 20.79
C PHE A 739 -41.22 6.92 21.60
N HIS A 740 -42.42 7.36 21.30
CA HIS A 740 -43.64 6.90 21.97
C HIS A 740 -44.00 5.43 21.72
N ALA A 741 -43.52 4.83 20.64
CA ALA A 741 -43.95 3.48 20.26
C ALA A 741 -43.14 2.33 20.91
N LYS A 742 -42.01 2.61 21.54
CA LYS A 742 -41.13 1.57 22.05
C LYS A 742 -40.83 1.58 23.56
N ILE A 743 -41.25 2.60 24.30
CA ILE A 743 -40.87 2.75 25.71
C ILE A 743 -42.08 3.01 26.56
N ASP A 744 -42.59 1.95 27.20
CA ASP A 744 -43.48 2.08 28.36
C ASP A 744 -42.63 2.35 29.62
N TYR A 745 -42.19 3.61 29.74
CA TYR A 745 -41.37 4.07 30.87
C TYR A 745 -42.07 4.02 32.21
N SER A 746 -43.43 3.94 32.19
CA SER A 746 -44.22 3.94 33.41
C SER A 746 -44.03 2.71 34.29
N THR A 747 -43.60 1.59 33.70
CA THR A 747 -43.48 0.32 34.42
C THR A 747 -42.09 -0.01 34.97
N ARG A 748 -41.01 0.57 34.44
CA ARG A 748 -39.62 0.26 34.89
C ARG A 748 -38.92 1.36 35.68
N LEU A 749 -39.32 2.63 35.51
CA LEU A 749 -38.85 3.73 36.37
C LEU A 749 -39.78 4.00 37.55
N SER A 750 -40.96 3.36 37.59
CA SER A 750 -41.95 3.51 38.66
C SER A 750 -41.49 3.11 40.08
N PRO A 751 -40.51 2.19 40.29
CA PRO A 751 -39.94 2.00 41.62
C PRO A 751 -38.92 3.06 42.02
N CYS A 752 -38.50 3.93 41.10
CA CYS A 752 -37.39 4.89 41.29
C CYS A 752 -37.89 6.36 41.26
N ILE A 753 -39.13 6.62 40.90
CA ILE A 753 -39.86 7.88 41.01
C ILE A 753 -40.94 7.74 42.05
#